data_3e5b94453276627fe22a2a6228df5f27
#
_entry.id   3e5b94453276627fe22a2a6228df5f27
#
_cell.length_a   1.000
_cell.length_b   1.000
_cell.length_c   1.000
_cell.angle_alpha   90.00
_cell.angle_beta   90.00
_cell.angle_gamma   90.00
#
_symmetry.space_group_name_H-M   'P 1'
#
loop_
_entity.id
_entity.type
_entity.pdbx_description
1 polymer ?
#
loop_
_entity_poly.entity_id
_entity_poly.type
_entity_poly.pdbx_seq_one_letter_code
_entity_poly.pdbx_strand_id
1 'polypeptide(L)'
;MKAQLRFGLALGLTCLVGALALLVGHGSVGAINGFSDNQELPLPPLAPIANSGVSFIVRGLEPSVRVARDGTVYVSSIRGVPGGVDLHRYYAAVDGPSGAGGTYPFKYEGQPDNCGIFNASQGGCAKNSLDPLGVGLGGGDVDIAVNYPLSGIPNLALTSLTLAPGVTGTHSTDRGDSFSAPNPAVALIPGDDRQWIDGTDTLNVYLNYHDAATFNIEVQRSNDGGVTYVNGFGEAIDPQTFPAVGGVPATNSANIAGQIKVDRSSCPSRGNLYQIFVAPDSVAENLNGGALRSIYVGVSTDVKLGLPAFTFTDTKVFTGLAGAQNQGAGNLFPALATDNFGFVYAVWSDNSNVFYSFSTDQGTTWSNPINVSFPANGGHANLFPWIAADANGHVGIVWFGDDRAGNSNDRAALEPGHPASQGAACNSGRTCMQDWARWNVYYAESVNGHDATPFFAQGVISDHVIHRGTISTGGLGGGADRSLADLFQIAFDPQHFANVAFSDDHLINTEVSGSDNGFDNPTSRRKIRANFTRQLAAMAGSVVKTGSCASQPPPSPPGAEKITGSQIASQTSGLAANFGFVAMNDKPKASLSYHDDGAAGGSIDVHSANTSVPSVTFQGDCGTFKGDAKVNQKPGYTYTVNACDNAEPGAGKDTFFISVTGPNFSYSNGGVIKSGNIQIHKQ
;
A
#
# COMPACT_ATOMS: atom_id res chain seq x y z
N MET A 1 59.13 24.90 14.90
CA MET A 1 58.73 25.18 13.51
C MET A 1 58.18 23.96 12.75
N LYS A 2 58.02 22.76 13.34
CA LYS A 2 57.45 21.56 12.70
C LYS A 2 56.04 21.17 13.23
N ALA A 3 55.49 21.89 14.21
CA ALA A 3 54.20 21.57 14.80
C ALA A 3 53.03 22.43 14.25
N GLN A 4 53.32 23.52 13.56
CA GLN A 4 52.26 24.37 13.00
C GLN A 4 51.83 24.02 11.57
N LEU A 5 52.54 23.13 10.89
CA LEU A 5 52.19 22.73 9.51
C LEU A 5 51.20 21.55 9.46
N ARG A 6 50.97 20.84 10.58
CA ARG A 6 50.01 19.70 10.61
C ARG A 6 48.56 20.10 11.00
N PHE A 7 48.36 21.29 11.57
CA PHE A 7 47.01 21.79 11.90
C PHE A 7 46.31 22.47 10.72
N GLY A 8 47.08 22.98 9.76
CA GLY A 8 46.54 23.65 8.57
C GLY A 8 45.96 22.68 7.53
N LEU A 9 46.48 21.43 7.49
CA LEU A 9 46.01 20.44 6.49
C LEU A 9 44.73 19.70 6.93
N ALA A 10 44.48 19.59 8.24
CA ALA A 10 43.29 18.95 8.77
C ALA A 10 42.03 19.87 8.69
N LEU A 11 42.23 21.21 8.81
CA LEU A 11 41.13 22.16 8.65
C LEU A 11 40.79 22.41 7.17
N GLY A 12 41.74 22.26 6.25
CA GLY A 12 41.50 22.41 4.82
C GLY A 12 40.70 21.24 4.23
N LEU A 13 40.87 20.03 4.76
CA LEU A 13 40.14 18.84 4.26
C LEU A 13 38.69 18.75 4.80
N THR A 14 38.47 19.23 6.04
CA THR A 14 37.12 19.29 6.62
C THR A 14 36.27 20.40 6.00
N CYS A 15 36.84 21.51 5.57
CA CYS A 15 36.13 22.55 4.83
C CYS A 15 35.84 22.14 3.37
N LEU A 16 36.65 21.29 2.75
CA LEU A 16 36.40 20.83 1.37
C LEU A 16 35.27 19.79 1.29
N VAL A 17 35.10 18.94 2.31
CA VAL A 17 33.99 17.97 2.38
C VAL A 17 32.71 18.70 2.81
N GLY A 18 32.77 19.72 3.64
CA GLY A 18 31.61 20.56 3.99
C GLY A 18 31.16 21.49 2.87
N ALA A 19 32.08 21.94 1.99
CA ALA A 19 31.76 22.81 0.86
C ALA A 19 31.21 22.03 -0.35
N LEU A 20 31.51 20.73 -0.46
CA LEU A 20 30.91 19.89 -1.51
C LEU A 20 29.46 19.49 -1.21
N ALA A 21 29.04 19.53 0.08
CA ALA A 21 27.65 19.29 0.48
C ALA A 21 26.75 20.55 0.37
N LEU A 22 27.33 21.73 0.16
CA LEU A 22 26.60 23.02 0.09
C LEU A 22 26.49 23.60 -1.33
N LEU A 23 26.98 22.89 -2.36
CA LEU A 23 26.92 23.30 -3.76
C LEU A 23 25.94 22.47 -4.61
N VAL A 24 25.02 21.71 -3.98
CA VAL A 24 23.85 21.21 -4.67
C VAL A 24 22.78 22.31 -4.66
N GLY A 25 23.12 23.43 -5.24
CA GLY A 25 22.17 24.49 -5.55
C GLY A 25 21.39 24.13 -6.80
N HIS A 26 20.06 24.00 -6.68
CA HIS A 26 19.04 24.27 -7.72
C HIS A 26 19.42 23.93 -9.19
N GLY A 27 20.15 22.89 -9.43
CA GLY A 27 20.35 22.29 -10.74
C GLY A 27 19.33 21.19 -10.95
N SER A 28 18.84 21.01 -12.16
CA SER A 28 18.05 19.86 -12.60
C SER A 28 18.57 18.59 -11.90
N VAL A 29 17.73 17.95 -11.10
CA VAL A 29 18.08 16.69 -10.45
C VAL A 29 18.26 15.70 -11.61
N GLY A 30 19.49 15.41 -11.98
CA GLY A 30 19.78 14.40 -12.99
C GLY A 30 19.36 13.03 -12.50
N ALA A 31 18.87 12.18 -13.40
CA ALA A 31 18.60 10.79 -13.12
C ALA A 31 19.81 10.14 -12.46
N ILE A 32 19.57 9.23 -11.51
CA ILE A 32 20.66 8.53 -10.82
C ILE A 32 21.42 7.70 -11.84
N ASN A 33 22.75 7.76 -11.81
CA ASN A 33 23.59 6.81 -12.50
C ASN A 33 23.24 5.40 -12.03
N GLY A 34 22.55 4.62 -12.85
CA GLY A 34 22.13 3.27 -12.49
C GLY A 34 20.75 2.87 -13.02
N PHE A 35 20.01 3.80 -13.62
CA PHE A 35 18.75 3.51 -14.32
C PHE A 35 18.87 3.78 -15.82
N SER A 36 18.02 3.12 -16.62
CA SER A 36 17.89 3.37 -18.05
C SER A 36 17.27 4.76 -18.30
N ASP A 37 17.48 5.27 -19.50
CA ASP A 37 16.70 6.40 -19.99
C ASP A 37 15.20 6.09 -19.84
N ASN A 38 14.40 7.11 -19.50
CA ASN A 38 12.96 6.94 -19.43
C ASN A 38 12.40 6.70 -20.84
N GLN A 39 11.51 5.74 -20.93
CA GLN A 39 10.99 5.27 -22.19
C GLN A 39 9.48 5.40 -22.23
N GLU A 40 8.97 6.26 -23.10
CA GLU A 40 7.53 6.28 -23.40
C GLU A 40 7.15 4.93 -24.04
N LEU A 41 6.08 4.28 -23.52
CA LEU A 41 5.59 3.04 -24.10
C LEU A 41 4.95 3.28 -25.47
N PRO A 42 5.04 2.31 -26.39
CA PRO A 42 4.46 2.45 -27.73
C PRO A 42 2.98 2.81 -27.68
N LEU A 43 2.59 3.83 -28.41
CA LEU A 43 1.19 4.20 -28.52
C LEU A 43 0.40 3.09 -29.21
N PRO A 44 -0.79 2.73 -28.69
CA PRO A 44 -1.68 1.86 -29.42
C PRO A 44 -2.09 2.51 -30.74
N PRO A 45 -2.36 1.72 -31.78
CA PRO A 45 -2.90 2.22 -33.02
C PRO A 45 -4.19 3.00 -32.71
N LEU A 46 -4.32 4.20 -33.29
CA LEU A 46 -5.56 4.98 -33.16
C LEU A 46 -6.69 4.22 -33.83
N ALA A 47 -7.76 3.95 -33.10
CA ALA A 47 -8.98 3.43 -33.72
C ALA A 47 -9.50 4.42 -34.79
N PRO A 48 -10.09 3.94 -35.89
CA PRO A 48 -10.53 4.78 -36.99
C PRO A 48 -11.67 5.77 -36.70
N ILE A 49 -12.12 5.89 -35.46
CA ILE A 49 -13.21 6.79 -35.03
C ILE A 49 -12.80 8.28 -35.05
N ALA A 50 -11.70 8.62 -35.66
CA ALA A 50 -11.29 10.02 -35.83
C ALA A 50 -12.35 10.97 -36.42
N ASN A 51 -13.45 10.44 -36.96
CA ASN A 51 -14.51 11.24 -37.60
C ASN A 51 -15.81 11.35 -36.78
N SER A 52 -15.91 10.74 -35.63
CA SER A 52 -17.16 10.76 -34.82
C SER A 52 -17.26 11.92 -33.83
N GLY A 53 -16.24 12.79 -33.76
CA GLY A 53 -16.21 13.86 -32.74
C GLY A 53 -15.94 13.40 -31.31
N VAL A 54 -15.90 12.10 -31.06
CA VAL A 54 -15.56 11.50 -29.76
C VAL A 54 -14.10 11.08 -29.81
N SER A 55 -13.21 11.94 -29.31
CA SER A 55 -11.79 11.63 -29.19
C SER A 55 -11.60 10.77 -27.96
N PHE A 56 -11.52 9.45 -28.11
CA PHE A 56 -11.01 8.58 -27.05
C PHE A 56 -9.52 8.83 -26.89
N ILE A 57 -9.17 9.35 -25.76
CA ILE A 57 -7.83 9.80 -25.44
C ILE A 57 -7.07 8.60 -24.91
N VAL A 58 -5.98 8.25 -25.58
CA VAL A 58 -5.05 7.27 -25.05
C VAL A 58 -4.27 7.93 -23.91
N ARG A 59 -4.50 7.45 -22.70
CA ARG A 59 -3.81 7.87 -21.50
C ARG A 59 -3.12 6.65 -20.90
N GLY A 60 -1.87 6.74 -20.58
CA GLY A 60 -1.14 5.70 -19.88
C GLY A 60 -1.24 5.92 -18.37
N LEU A 61 -2.46 5.89 -17.80
CA LEU A 61 -2.69 6.16 -16.39
C LEU A 61 -2.52 4.90 -15.54
N GLU A 62 -2.08 5.08 -14.30
CA GLU A 62 -1.98 4.03 -13.27
C GLU A 62 -1.32 2.75 -13.79
N PRO A 63 -0.10 2.82 -14.33
CA PRO A 63 0.50 1.65 -14.93
C PRO A 63 0.87 0.60 -13.90
N SER A 64 0.40 -0.63 -14.13
CA SER A 64 0.84 -1.83 -13.42
C SER A 64 2.02 -2.47 -14.12
N VAL A 65 3.02 -2.93 -13.39
CA VAL A 65 4.17 -3.63 -13.92
C VAL A 65 4.39 -4.98 -13.23
N ARG A 66 4.66 -6.02 -14.02
CA ARG A 66 5.08 -7.33 -13.52
C ARG A 66 6.21 -7.88 -14.38
N VAL A 67 7.10 -8.61 -13.74
CA VAL A 67 8.17 -9.32 -14.42
C VAL A 67 8.05 -10.81 -14.14
N ALA A 68 8.01 -11.59 -15.20
CA ALA A 68 7.95 -13.04 -15.12
C ALA A 68 9.33 -13.63 -14.82
N ARG A 69 9.36 -14.89 -14.33
CA ARG A 69 10.62 -15.61 -14.03
C ARG A 69 11.52 -15.83 -15.25
N ASP A 70 10.97 -15.78 -16.45
CA ASP A 70 11.72 -15.87 -17.71
C ASP A 70 12.22 -14.48 -18.20
N GLY A 71 12.01 -13.42 -17.41
CA GLY A 71 12.41 -12.07 -17.72
C GLY A 71 11.41 -11.30 -18.60
N THR A 72 10.24 -11.89 -18.93
CA THR A 72 9.19 -11.16 -19.65
C THR A 72 8.65 -10.03 -18.78
N VAL A 73 8.64 -8.82 -19.30
CA VAL A 73 8.10 -7.63 -18.63
C VAL A 73 6.75 -7.28 -19.22
N TYR A 74 5.76 -7.11 -18.35
CA TYR A 74 4.42 -6.69 -18.71
C TYR A 74 4.11 -5.35 -18.07
N VAL A 75 3.53 -4.43 -18.85
CA VAL A 75 2.99 -3.16 -18.36
C VAL A 75 1.58 -3.01 -18.89
N SER A 76 0.62 -2.86 -17.99
CA SER A 76 -0.76 -2.51 -18.34
C SER A 76 -1.07 -1.11 -17.82
N SER A 77 -1.91 -0.37 -18.52
CA SER A 77 -2.30 0.98 -18.13
C SER A 77 -3.72 1.32 -18.59
N ILE A 78 -4.33 2.27 -17.92
CA ILE A 78 -5.66 2.77 -18.24
C ILE A 78 -5.57 3.62 -19.52
N ARG A 79 -6.36 3.27 -20.51
CA ARG A 79 -6.56 4.11 -21.71
C ARG A 79 -7.50 5.28 -21.42
N GLY A 80 -8.48 5.07 -20.62
CA GLY A 80 -9.54 6.00 -20.22
C GLY A 80 -10.90 5.32 -20.20
N VAL A 81 -11.84 5.87 -19.42
CA VAL A 81 -13.20 5.33 -19.27
C VAL A 81 -14.10 5.95 -20.34
N PRO A 82 -14.79 5.19 -21.20
CA PRO A 82 -14.82 3.72 -21.34
C PRO A 82 -13.82 3.16 -22.38
N GLY A 83 -12.61 3.65 -22.40
CA GLY A 83 -11.63 3.33 -23.46
C GLY A 83 -10.97 1.95 -23.33
N GLY A 84 -11.12 1.25 -22.22
CA GLY A 84 -10.43 -0.01 -21.93
C GLY A 84 -9.03 0.18 -21.35
N VAL A 85 -8.29 -0.91 -21.25
CA VAL A 85 -6.92 -0.94 -20.75
C VAL A 85 -5.96 -1.44 -21.81
N ASP A 86 -4.74 -0.89 -21.82
CA ASP A 86 -3.70 -1.23 -22.76
C ASP A 86 -2.68 -2.17 -22.13
N LEU A 87 -2.19 -3.15 -22.87
CA LEU A 87 -1.11 -4.04 -22.48
C LEU A 87 0.10 -3.86 -23.38
N HIS A 88 1.26 -3.75 -22.75
CA HIS A 88 2.57 -3.75 -23.37
C HIS A 88 3.41 -4.90 -22.84
N ARG A 89 4.27 -5.47 -23.69
CA ARG A 89 5.17 -6.55 -23.32
C ARG A 89 6.56 -6.32 -23.89
N TYR A 90 7.55 -6.78 -23.14
CA TYR A 90 8.90 -7.03 -23.64
C TYR A 90 9.32 -8.46 -23.25
N TYR A 91 9.74 -9.23 -24.24
CA TYR A 91 10.31 -10.56 -24.07
C TYR A 91 11.57 -10.69 -24.92
N ALA A 92 12.74 -10.71 -24.27
CA ALA A 92 14.03 -10.60 -24.95
C ALA A 92 14.27 -11.69 -26.01
N ALA A 93 13.72 -12.89 -25.81
CA ALA A 93 13.87 -14.00 -26.77
C ALA A 93 13.12 -13.77 -28.11
N VAL A 94 12.13 -12.88 -28.12
CA VAL A 94 11.31 -12.55 -29.31
C VAL A 94 11.58 -11.14 -29.81
N ASP A 95 11.68 -10.18 -28.89
CA ASP A 95 11.75 -8.75 -29.19
C ASP A 95 13.21 -8.26 -29.34
N GLY A 96 14.17 -9.14 -29.07
CA GLY A 96 15.59 -8.81 -29.13
C GLY A 96 16.15 -8.20 -27.85
N PRO A 97 17.45 -7.89 -27.80
CA PRO A 97 18.11 -7.34 -26.64
C PRO A 97 17.64 -5.91 -26.34
N SER A 98 17.92 -5.43 -25.13
CA SER A 98 17.75 -4.02 -24.77
C SER A 98 18.54 -3.10 -25.71
N GLY A 99 17.95 -1.95 -26.02
CA GLY A 99 18.54 -0.91 -26.87
C GLY A 99 19.59 -0.06 -26.14
N ALA A 100 20.04 0.99 -26.82
CA ALA A 100 20.91 2.01 -26.23
C ALA A 100 20.25 2.62 -24.98
N GLY A 101 21.04 3.03 -23.99
CA GLY A 101 20.54 3.54 -22.73
C GLY A 101 19.80 2.51 -21.86
N GLY A 102 19.82 1.22 -22.23
CA GLY A 102 19.15 0.16 -21.48
C GLY A 102 17.65 0.04 -21.71
N THR A 103 17.09 0.75 -22.69
CA THR A 103 15.66 0.73 -23.04
C THR A 103 15.21 -0.64 -23.56
N TYR A 104 13.95 -0.99 -23.34
CA TYR A 104 13.35 -2.21 -23.86
C TYR A 104 12.52 -1.93 -25.12
N PRO A 105 12.64 -2.73 -26.18
CA PRO A 105 11.79 -2.60 -27.37
C PRO A 105 10.38 -3.16 -27.12
N PHE A 106 9.63 -2.51 -26.22
CA PHE A 106 8.26 -2.90 -25.90
C PHE A 106 7.38 -3.03 -27.14
N LYS A 107 6.49 -4.00 -27.10
CA LYS A 107 5.43 -4.19 -28.08
C LYS A 107 4.07 -3.90 -27.44
N TYR A 108 3.21 -3.29 -28.21
CA TYR A 108 1.80 -3.16 -27.86
C TYR A 108 1.08 -4.48 -28.14
N GLU A 109 0.44 -5.08 -27.14
CA GLU A 109 -0.20 -6.40 -27.23
C GLU A 109 -1.73 -6.33 -27.34
N GLY A 110 -2.33 -5.13 -27.27
CA GLY A 110 -3.76 -4.94 -27.43
C GLY A 110 -4.49 -4.53 -26.17
N GLN A 111 -5.80 -4.77 -26.18
CA GLN A 111 -6.75 -4.46 -25.09
C GLN A 111 -7.34 -5.77 -24.54
N PRO A 112 -6.78 -6.36 -23.48
CA PRO A 112 -7.24 -7.65 -22.95
C PRO A 112 -8.69 -7.64 -22.47
N ASP A 113 -9.15 -6.54 -21.90
CA ASP A 113 -10.53 -6.38 -21.38
C ASP A 113 -11.58 -6.14 -22.46
N ASN A 114 -11.17 -6.02 -23.70
CA ASN A 114 -12.05 -5.73 -24.83
C ASN A 114 -12.26 -6.92 -25.77
N CYS A 115 -11.71 -8.04 -25.44
CA CYS A 115 -11.67 -9.20 -26.30
C CYS A 115 -13.00 -9.97 -26.32
N GLY A 116 -13.56 -10.20 -27.50
CA GLY A 116 -14.68 -11.12 -27.67
C GLY A 116 -16.10 -10.53 -27.57
N ILE A 117 -16.27 -9.29 -27.09
CA ILE A 117 -17.60 -8.69 -26.94
C ILE A 117 -18.17 -8.23 -28.27
N PHE A 118 -17.32 -7.63 -29.09
CA PHE A 118 -17.69 -7.19 -30.43
C PHE A 118 -17.17 -8.11 -31.54
N ASN A 119 -16.31 -9.06 -31.20
CA ASN A 119 -15.76 -10.08 -32.11
C ASN A 119 -16.05 -11.51 -31.65
N ALA A 120 -17.25 -11.77 -31.14
CA ALA A 120 -17.69 -13.07 -30.63
C ALA A 120 -17.51 -14.25 -31.61
N SER A 121 -17.24 -13.98 -32.89
CA SER A 121 -16.96 -14.99 -33.90
C SER A 121 -15.51 -15.51 -33.90
N GLN A 122 -14.60 -14.93 -33.10
CA GLN A 122 -13.17 -15.27 -33.17
C GLN A 122 -12.65 -16.06 -31.97
N GLY A 123 -13.48 -16.41 -31.00
CA GLY A 123 -13.12 -17.38 -29.96
C GLY A 123 -11.89 -17.02 -29.11
N GLY A 124 -11.74 -15.77 -28.74
CA GLY A 124 -10.62 -15.23 -28.01
C GLY A 124 -9.99 -14.04 -28.75
N CYS A 125 -9.21 -13.24 -28.04
CA CYS A 125 -8.55 -12.11 -28.65
C CYS A 125 -7.20 -12.49 -29.21
N ALA A 126 -7.08 -12.33 -30.51
CA ALA A 126 -5.78 -12.36 -31.15
C ALA A 126 -4.92 -11.16 -30.71
N LYS A 127 -3.60 -11.37 -30.68
CA LYS A 127 -2.60 -10.31 -30.52
C LYS A 127 -2.95 -9.10 -31.37
N ASN A 128 -2.87 -7.92 -30.78
CA ASN A 128 -3.20 -6.65 -31.43
C ASN A 128 -4.65 -6.51 -31.93
N SER A 129 -5.58 -7.35 -31.49
CA SER A 129 -6.97 -7.10 -31.78
C SER A 129 -7.41 -5.86 -31.03
N LEU A 130 -7.87 -4.85 -31.78
CA LEU A 130 -8.47 -3.64 -31.26
C LEU A 130 -9.97 -3.72 -31.49
N ASP A 131 -10.74 -3.28 -30.52
CA ASP A 131 -12.12 -2.94 -30.81
C ASP A 131 -12.13 -1.85 -31.91
N PRO A 132 -12.80 -2.08 -33.05
CA PRO A 132 -12.94 -1.09 -34.09
C PRO A 132 -13.62 0.20 -33.60
N LEU A 133 -14.34 0.13 -32.49
CA LEU A 133 -14.97 1.31 -31.89
C LEU A 133 -14.08 1.98 -30.84
N GLY A 134 -12.96 1.35 -30.41
CA GLY A 134 -12.06 1.87 -29.37
C GLY A 134 -12.70 1.95 -28.00
N VAL A 135 -13.77 1.18 -27.77
CA VAL A 135 -14.54 1.14 -26.54
C VAL A 135 -14.34 -0.21 -25.88
N GLY A 136 -13.62 -0.23 -24.75
CA GLY A 136 -13.48 -1.41 -23.91
C GLY A 136 -14.66 -1.56 -22.94
N LEU A 137 -14.78 -2.74 -22.33
CA LEU A 137 -15.69 -2.95 -21.20
C LEU A 137 -15.27 -2.16 -19.98
N GLY A 138 -13.97 -2.08 -19.77
CA GLY A 138 -13.34 -1.42 -18.66
C GLY A 138 -12.80 -0.03 -19.01
N GLY A 139 -11.70 0.30 -18.43
CA GLY A 139 -10.98 1.56 -18.64
C GLY A 139 -10.81 2.35 -17.35
N GLY A 140 -11.23 1.79 -16.23
CA GLY A 140 -10.81 2.18 -14.89
C GLY A 140 -9.57 1.40 -14.46
N ASP A 141 -9.33 1.33 -13.16
CA ASP A 141 -8.15 0.72 -12.54
C ASP A 141 -7.83 -0.64 -13.13
N VAL A 142 -6.57 -0.91 -13.37
CA VAL A 142 -6.09 -2.16 -13.94
C VAL A 142 -4.99 -2.74 -13.09
N ASP A 143 -5.06 -4.05 -12.84
CA ASP A 143 -3.93 -4.77 -12.29
C ASP A 143 -3.69 -6.10 -13.00
N ILE A 144 -2.45 -6.55 -12.94
CA ILE A 144 -1.98 -7.78 -13.57
C ILE A 144 -1.28 -8.67 -12.56
N ALA A 145 -1.42 -9.98 -12.73
CA ALA A 145 -0.69 -10.98 -11.97
C ALA A 145 -0.06 -12.00 -12.90
N VAL A 146 1.12 -12.50 -12.55
CA VAL A 146 1.82 -13.54 -13.29
C VAL A 146 1.88 -14.80 -12.44
N ASN A 147 1.32 -15.89 -12.97
CA ASN A 147 1.36 -17.23 -12.38
C ASN A 147 2.36 -18.11 -13.14
N TYR A 148 2.83 -19.17 -12.48
CA TYR A 148 3.80 -20.09 -13.06
C TYR A 148 3.29 -21.53 -13.01
N PRO A 149 2.39 -21.91 -13.94
CA PRO A 149 1.94 -23.29 -14.04
C PRO A 149 3.10 -24.22 -14.44
N LEU A 150 2.91 -25.52 -14.24
CA LEU A 150 3.92 -26.54 -14.53
C LEU A 150 4.41 -26.55 -16.00
N SER A 151 3.63 -25.97 -16.92
CA SER A 151 4.03 -25.80 -18.34
C SER A 151 5.28 -24.91 -18.53
N GLY A 152 5.67 -24.14 -17.51
CA GLY A 152 6.77 -23.19 -17.59
C GLY A 152 6.46 -21.91 -18.39
N ILE A 153 5.32 -21.85 -19.06
CA ILE A 153 4.84 -20.62 -19.71
C ILE A 153 4.06 -19.81 -18.66
N PRO A 154 4.39 -18.53 -18.43
CA PRO A 154 3.64 -17.73 -17.49
C PRO A 154 2.18 -17.56 -17.92
N ASN A 155 1.26 -17.74 -16.99
CA ASN A 155 -0.10 -17.30 -17.13
C ASN A 155 -0.17 -15.85 -16.70
N LEU A 156 -0.73 -14.97 -17.52
CA LEU A 156 -0.95 -13.57 -17.22
C LEU A 156 -2.42 -13.35 -16.95
N ALA A 157 -2.78 -13.11 -15.69
CA ALA A 157 -4.11 -12.66 -15.30
C ALA A 157 -4.21 -11.14 -15.36
N LEU A 158 -5.37 -10.63 -15.71
CA LEU A 158 -5.65 -9.19 -15.75
C LEU A 158 -7.07 -8.93 -15.28
N THR A 159 -7.21 -7.89 -14.45
CA THR A 159 -8.51 -7.33 -14.07
C THR A 159 -8.57 -5.86 -14.44
N SER A 160 -9.76 -5.38 -14.81
CA SER A 160 -10.01 -3.95 -15.00
C SER A 160 -11.35 -3.55 -14.41
N LEU A 161 -11.41 -2.32 -13.89
CA LEU A 161 -12.63 -1.73 -13.38
C LEU A 161 -13.56 -1.36 -14.52
N THR A 162 -14.86 -1.61 -14.37
CA THR A 162 -15.90 -1.23 -15.33
C THR A 162 -16.88 -0.25 -14.70
N LEU A 163 -17.55 0.56 -15.53
CA LEU A 163 -18.63 1.43 -15.03
C LEU A 163 -19.83 0.65 -14.50
N ALA A 164 -20.09 -0.53 -15.07
CA ALA A 164 -21.10 -1.51 -14.65
C ALA A 164 -20.88 -2.80 -15.46
N PRO A 165 -20.81 -4.00 -14.84
CA PRO A 165 -21.26 -4.26 -13.46
C PRO A 165 -20.20 -4.07 -12.36
N GLY A 166 -18.90 -3.88 -12.62
CA GLY A 166 -17.90 -3.72 -11.58
C GLY A 166 -16.50 -4.10 -12.09
N VAL A 167 -16.06 -5.34 -11.92
CA VAL A 167 -14.71 -5.79 -12.28
C VAL A 167 -14.76 -6.88 -13.35
N THR A 168 -13.87 -6.77 -14.36
CA THR A 168 -13.65 -7.82 -15.36
C THR A 168 -12.50 -8.73 -14.95
N GLY A 169 -12.49 -9.96 -15.48
CA GLY A 169 -11.35 -10.89 -15.37
C GLY A 169 -11.05 -11.54 -16.71
N THR A 170 -9.78 -11.63 -17.06
CA THR A 170 -9.29 -12.34 -18.25
C THR A 170 -7.89 -12.89 -18.01
N HIS A 171 -7.45 -13.83 -18.83
CA HIS A 171 -6.11 -14.38 -18.77
C HIS A 171 -5.51 -14.68 -20.13
N SER A 172 -4.18 -14.75 -20.16
CA SER A 172 -3.38 -15.29 -21.26
C SER A 172 -2.52 -16.45 -20.78
N THR A 173 -2.47 -17.53 -21.55
CA THR A 173 -1.60 -18.70 -21.30
C THR A 173 -0.43 -18.80 -22.29
N ASP A 174 -0.26 -17.79 -23.13
CA ASP A 174 0.74 -17.72 -24.19
C ASP A 174 1.57 -16.41 -24.13
N ARG A 175 1.86 -15.91 -22.92
CA ARG A 175 2.63 -14.68 -22.65
C ARG A 175 1.96 -13.38 -23.16
N GLY A 176 0.66 -13.33 -23.27
CA GLY A 176 -0.05 -12.12 -23.73
C GLY A 176 -0.25 -12.06 -25.23
N ASP A 177 0.08 -13.13 -25.97
CA ASP A 177 -0.20 -13.18 -27.42
C ASP A 177 -1.69 -13.35 -27.71
N SER A 178 -2.44 -14.00 -26.82
CA SER A 178 -3.90 -14.06 -26.88
C SER A 178 -4.51 -14.08 -25.48
N PHE A 179 -5.78 -13.73 -25.37
CA PHE A 179 -6.53 -13.66 -24.12
C PHE A 179 -7.83 -14.45 -24.20
N SER A 180 -8.27 -15.00 -23.08
CA SER A 180 -9.63 -15.51 -22.93
C SER A 180 -10.64 -14.37 -23.15
N ALA A 181 -11.87 -14.74 -23.55
CA ALA A 181 -12.95 -13.77 -23.51
C ALA A 181 -13.09 -13.19 -22.10
N PRO A 182 -13.15 -11.86 -21.94
CA PRO A 182 -13.22 -11.27 -20.62
C PRO A 182 -14.55 -11.63 -19.94
N ASN A 183 -14.47 -12.04 -18.68
CA ASN A 183 -15.63 -12.20 -17.82
C ASN A 183 -16.00 -10.83 -17.25
N PRO A 184 -17.15 -10.24 -17.61
CA PRO A 184 -17.54 -8.91 -17.14
C PRO A 184 -18.17 -8.91 -15.75
N ALA A 185 -18.28 -10.07 -15.12
CA ALA A 185 -19.09 -10.32 -13.95
C ALA A 185 -18.29 -10.93 -12.79
N VAL A 186 -17.06 -10.50 -12.62
CA VAL A 186 -16.22 -10.94 -11.51
C VAL A 186 -16.70 -10.30 -10.20
N ALA A 187 -16.95 -9.00 -10.18
CA ALA A 187 -17.67 -8.30 -9.14
C ALA A 187 -18.92 -7.69 -9.79
N LEU A 188 -20.10 -7.84 -9.15
CA LEU A 188 -21.38 -7.56 -9.78
C LEU A 188 -22.07 -6.30 -9.28
N ILE A 189 -21.55 -5.69 -8.22
CA ILE A 189 -22.19 -4.52 -7.61
C ILE A 189 -21.57 -3.26 -8.21
N PRO A 190 -22.35 -2.38 -8.83
CA PRO A 190 -21.85 -1.10 -9.30
C PRO A 190 -21.28 -0.27 -8.13
N GLY A 191 -20.04 0.18 -8.27
CA GLY A 191 -19.34 0.92 -7.24
C GLY A 191 -18.30 0.09 -6.49
N ASP A 192 -18.19 -1.22 -6.76
CA ASP A 192 -17.00 -1.98 -6.37
C ASP A 192 -15.78 -1.36 -7.03
N ASP A 193 -14.77 -1.03 -6.23
CA ASP A 193 -13.67 -0.18 -6.68
C ASP A 193 -12.35 -0.62 -6.05
N ARG A 194 -11.24 -0.18 -6.64
CA ARG A 194 -9.88 -0.38 -6.11
C ARG A 194 -9.51 -1.86 -6.01
N GLN A 195 -9.58 -2.55 -7.15
CA GLN A 195 -9.18 -3.94 -7.24
C GLN A 195 -7.69 -4.11 -7.50
N TRP A 196 -7.09 -5.10 -6.83
CA TRP A 196 -5.77 -5.64 -7.15
C TRP A 196 -5.80 -7.15 -7.19
N ILE A 197 -4.84 -7.71 -7.90
CA ILE A 197 -4.67 -9.17 -8.00
C ILE A 197 -3.23 -9.59 -7.69
N ASP A 198 -3.10 -10.77 -7.11
CA ASP A 198 -1.82 -11.47 -7.04
C ASP A 198 -2.02 -12.97 -7.27
N GLY A 199 -1.03 -13.63 -7.84
CA GLY A 199 -1.11 -15.01 -8.27
C GLY A 199 -0.08 -15.91 -7.57
N THR A 200 -0.35 -17.20 -7.53
CA THR A 200 0.54 -18.24 -7.00
C THR A 200 1.46 -18.83 -8.08
N ASP A 201 2.20 -19.87 -7.72
CA ASP A 201 2.95 -20.72 -8.69
C ASP A 201 2.06 -21.73 -9.42
N THR A 202 0.74 -21.64 -9.27
CA THR A 202 -0.27 -22.41 -9.97
C THR A 202 -1.20 -21.48 -10.74
N LEU A 203 -2.39 -21.92 -11.09
CA LEU A 203 -3.41 -21.06 -11.69
C LEU A 203 -4.27 -20.30 -10.66
N ASN A 204 -3.95 -20.39 -9.36
CA ASN A 204 -4.67 -19.62 -8.36
C ASN A 204 -4.29 -18.14 -8.45
N VAL A 205 -5.30 -17.30 -8.53
CA VAL A 205 -5.21 -15.83 -8.47
C VAL A 205 -6.16 -15.35 -7.39
N TYR A 206 -5.70 -14.40 -6.61
CA TYR A 206 -6.51 -13.73 -5.59
C TYR A 206 -6.81 -12.32 -6.07
N LEU A 207 -8.06 -11.92 -5.91
CA LEU A 207 -8.59 -10.60 -6.23
C LEU A 207 -9.12 -9.98 -4.95
N ASN A 208 -8.79 -8.73 -4.69
CA ASN A 208 -9.50 -7.93 -3.70
C ASN A 208 -10.17 -6.72 -4.33
N TYR A 209 -11.21 -6.24 -3.70
CA TYR A 209 -11.85 -4.95 -4.01
C TYR A 209 -12.64 -4.45 -2.80
N HIS A 210 -12.90 -3.15 -2.76
CA HIS A 210 -13.81 -2.56 -1.79
C HIS A 210 -15.25 -2.83 -2.26
N ASP A 211 -16.00 -3.60 -1.48
CA ASP A 211 -17.39 -3.95 -1.80
C ASP A 211 -18.32 -2.81 -1.37
N ALA A 212 -19.01 -2.22 -2.34
CA ALA A 212 -19.95 -1.13 -2.12
C ALA A 212 -21.22 -1.54 -1.33
N ALA A 213 -21.52 -2.84 -1.20
CA ALA A 213 -22.68 -3.32 -0.47
C ALA A 213 -22.38 -3.59 1.02
N THR A 214 -21.25 -4.20 1.31
CA THR A 214 -20.86 -4.56 2.67
C THR A 214 -19.94 -3.52 3.30
N PHE A 215 -19.30 -2.66 2.48
CA PHE A 215 -18.25 -1.74 2.85
C PHE A 215 -17.01 -2.43 3.46
N ASN A 216 -16.87 -3.74 3.23
CA ASN A 216 -15.69 -4.50 3.58
C ASN A 216 -14.73 -4.56 2.37
N ILE A 217 -13.57 -5.13 2.55
CA ILE A 217 -12.68 -5.51 1.47
C ILE A 217 -12.92 -6.98 1.20
N GLU A 218 -13.58 -7.25 0.09
CA GLU A 218 -13.84 -8.60 -0.35
C GLU A 218 -12.60 -9.20 -1.01
N VAL A 219 -12.32 -10.47 -0.71
CA VAL A 219 -11.23 -11.22 -1.32
C VAL A 219 -11.77 -12.49 -1.93
N GLN A 220 -11.53 -12.67 -3.21
CA GLN A 220 -11.98 -13.82 -3.99
C GLN A 220 -10.81 -14.61 -4.56
N ARG A 221 -11.00 -15.93 -4.72
CA ARG A 221 -10.02 -16.81 -5.32
C ARG A 221 -10.50 -17.36 -6.66
N SER A 222 -9.63 -17.26 -7.65
CA SER A 222 -9.70 -17.98 -8.92
C SER A 222 -8.81 -19.21 -8.87
N ASN A 223 -9.20 -20.28 -9.57
CA ASN A 223 -8.34 -21.44 -9.84
C ASN A 223 -8.19 -21.73 -11.35
N ASP A 224 -8.68 -20.85 -12.19
CA ASP A 224 -8.65 -20.93 -13.65
C ASP A 224 -7.74 -19.88 -14.30
N GLY A 225 -6.84 -19.29 -13.52
CA GLY A 225 -5.87 -18.32 -14.00
C GLY A 225 -6.35 -16.88 -14.05
N GLY A 226 -7.49 -16.55 -13.41
CA GLY A 226 -7.98 -15.18 -13.29
C GLY A 226 -9.17 -14.84 -14.20
N VAL A 227 -9.89 -15.85 -14.70
CA VAL A 227 -11.13 -15.62 -15.50
C VAL A 227 -12.37 -15.60 -14.61
N THR A 228 -12.47 -16.57 -13.68
CA THR A 228 -13.57 -16.60 -12.71
C THR A 228 -13.02 -16.62 -11.28
N TYR A 229 -13.75 -16.00 -10.35
CA TYR A 229 -13.31 -15.85 -8.96
C TYR A 229 -14.34 -16.41 -7.97
N VAL A 230 -14.80 -17.64 -8.23
CA VAL A 230 -15.86 -18.32 -7.48
C VAL A 230 -15.38 -19.45 -6.58
N ASN A 231 -14.05 -19.66 -6.48
CA ASN A 231 -13.49 -20.85 -5.83
C ASN A 231 -13.11 -20.63 -4.36
N GLY A 232 -13.31 -19.46 -3.84
CA GLY A 232 -13.09 -19.12 -2.43
C GLY A 232 -13.36 -17.65 -2.17
N PHE A 233 -13.79 -17.38 -0.95
CA PHE A 233 -14.24 -16.07 -0.52
C PHE A 233 -13.77 -15.78 0.91
N GLY A 234 -13.39 -14.53 1.19
CA GLY A 234 -13.08 -14.03 2.51
C GLY A 234 -13.24 -12.53 2.59
N GLU A 235 -13.62 -12.02 3.74
CA GLU A 235 -13.63 -10.61 4.07
C GLU A 235 -12.33 -10.24 4.78
N ALA A 236 -11.58 -9.27 4.23
CA ALA A 236 -10.26 -8.96 4.72
C ALA A 236 -10.26 -8.14 6.02
N ILE A 237 -11.32 -7.39 6.31
CA ILE A 237 -11.44 -6.68 7.57
C ILE A 237 -12.09 -7.61 8.59
N ASP A 238 -11.30 -8.03 9.58
CA ASP A 238 -11.73 -8.93 10.65
C ASP A 238 -12.84 -8.28 11.49
N PRO A 239 -13.98 -8.95 11.69
CA PRO A 239 -15.03 -8.48 12.59
C PRO A 239 -14.58 -8.20 14.03
N GLN A 240 -13.44 -8.73 14.47
CA GLN A 240 -12.87 -8.43 15.78
C GLN A 240 -12.19 -7.05 15.80
N THR A 241 -11.61 -6.61 14.69
CA THR A 241 -11.01 -5.29 14.54
C THR A 241 -12.07 -4.19 14.49
N PHE A 242 -13.15 -4.44 13.74
CA PHE A 242 -14.31 -3.55 13.65
C PHE A 242 -15.61 -4.31 13.90
N PRO A 243 -15.94 -4.63 15.17
CA PRO A 243 -17.13 -5.38 15.49
C PRO A 243 -18.41 -4.65 15.14
N ALA A 244 -19.45 -5.39 14.75
CA ALA A 244 -20.74 -4.85 14.46
C ALA A 244 -21.32 -4.09 15.67
N VAL A 245 -21.92 -2.92 15.41
CA VAL A 245 -22.62 -2.10 16.42
C VAL A 245 -24.08 -2.00 16.06
N GLY A 246 -24.95 -2.45 16.98
CA GLY A 246 -26.40 -2.44 16.76
C GLY A 246 -26.86 -3.34 15.61
N GLY A 247 -26.08 -4.38 15.26
CA GLY A 247 -26.37 -5.29 14.14
C GLY A 247 -25.95 -4.77 12.77
N VAL A 248 -25.32 -3.61 12.70
CA VAL A 248 -24.74 -3.05 11.48
C VAL A 248 -23.23 -3.33 11.51
N PRO A 249 -22.63 -3.93 10.46
CA PRO A 249 -21.19 -4.09 10.38
C PRO A 249 -20.49 -2.75 10.56
N ALA A 250 -19.57 -2.67 11.50
CA ALA A 250 -18.82 -1.44 11.78
C ALA A 250 -17.75 -1.14 10.74
N THR A 251 -17.60 -1.98 9.72
CA THR A 251 -16.75 -1.79 8.54
C THR A 251 -17.27 -0.68 7.63
N ASN A 252 -18.42 -0.10 7.95
CA ASN A 252 -19.09 0.90 7.13
C ASN A 252 -18.18 2.07 6.80
N SER A 253 -17.94 2.25 5.54
CA SER A 253 -17.69 3.52 4.86
C SER A 253 -16.31 4.15 4.96
N ALA A 254 -15.45 3.82 5.89
CA ALA A 254 -14.17 4.50 6.02
C ALA A 254 -13.00 3.51 6.00
N ASN A 255 -12.79 2.87 4.86
CA ASN A 255 -11.55 2.14 4.59
C ASN A 255 -11.15 2.33 3.12
N ILE A 256 -9.88 2.13 2.84
CA ILE A 256 -9.35 2.07 1.47
C ILE A 256 -8.49 0.82 1.38
N ALA A 257 -8.86 -0.06 0.45
CA ALA A 257 -8.09 -1.25 0.14
C ALA A 257 -6.73 -0.84 -0.47
N GLY A 258 -5.67 -1.47 0.01
CA GLY A 258 -4.38 -1.46 -0.64
C GLY A 258 -4.12 -2.79 -1.35
N GLN A 259 -2.87 -2.98 -1.78
CA GLN A 259 -2.45 -4.15 -2.53
C GLN A 259 -2.64 -5.45 -1.75
N ILE A 260 -3.04 -6.53 -2.44
CA ILE A 260 -3.05 -7.90 -1.94
C ILE A 260 -1.75 -8.62 -2.35
N LYS A 261 -1.22 -9.51 -1.50
CA LYS A 261 -0.04 -10.33 -1.80
C LYS A 261 -0.18 -11.75 -1.27
N VAL A 262 0.22 -12.71 -2.10
CA VAL A 262 0.39 -14.10 -1.70
C VAL A 262 1.86 -14.41 -1.47
N ASP A 263 2.18 -15.07 -0.37
CA ASP A 263 3.54 -15.52 -0.09
C ASP A 263 3.94 -16.65 -1.05
N ARG A 264 4.95 -16.37 -1.86
CA ARG A 264 5.54 -17.34 -2.81
C ARG A 264 6.89 -17.89 -2.33
N SER A 265 7.28 -17.60 -1.11
CA SER A 265 8.52 -18.09 -0.53
C SER A 265 8.56 -19.63 -0.48
N SER A 266 9.72 -20.18 -0.22
CA SER A 266 9.86 -21.61 0.07
C SER A 266 9.65 -21.94 1.55
N CYS A 267 9.18 -20.99 2.33
CA CYS A 267 9.04 -21.03 3.77
C CYS A 267 7.67 -21.58 4.22
N PRO A 268 7.48 -21.89 5.51
CA PRO A 268 6.19 -22.38 6.02
C PRO A 268 5.01 -21.42 5.83
N SER A 269 5.29 -20.14 5.66
CA SER A 269 4.32 -19.10 5.31
C SER A 269 3.81 -19.17 3.87
N ARG A 270 4.45 -20.00 3.00
CA ARG A 270 4.03 -20.13 1.62
C ARG A 270 2.53 -20.36 1.48
N GLY A 271 1.90 -19.52 0.65
CA GLY A 271 0.46 -19.53 0.41
C GLY A 271 -0.35 -18.75 1.42
N ASN A 272 0.26 -18.15 2.45
CA ASN A 272 -0.42 -17.12 3.24
C ASN A 272 -0.77 -15.94 2.34
N LEU A 273 -1.90 -15.30 2.63
CA LEU A 273 -2.39 -14.15 1.91
C LEU A 273 -2.38 -12.92 2.83
N TYR A 274 -1.92 -11.82 2.32
CA TYR A 274 -1.79 -10.56 3.04
C TYR A 274 -2.58 -9.47 2.33
N GLN A 275 -3.41 -8.74 3.07
CA GLN A 275 -4.19 -7.60 2.60
C GLN A 275 -3.86 -6.37 3.42
N ILE A 276 -3.26 -5.35 2.80
CA ILE A 276 -3.05 -4.06 3.46
C ILE A 276 -4.25 -3.15 3.23
N PHE A 277 -4.60 -2.37 4.24
CA PHE A 277 -5.64 -1.34 4.09
C PHE A 277 -5.44 -0.20 5.08
N VAL A 278 -6.06 0.93 4.78
CA VAL A 278 -6.13 2.08 5.68
C VAL A 278 -7.55 2.24 6.19
N ALA A 279 -7.68 2.53 7.48
CA ALA A 279 -8.97 2.71 8.14
C ALA A 279 -8.85 3.73 9.30
N PRO A 280 -9.96 4.17 9.90
CA PRO A 280 -9.95 4.86 11.18
C PRO A 280 -9.32 4.02 12.29
N ASP A 281 -8.88 4.65 13.37
CA ASP A 281 -8.18 3.94 14.46
C ASP A 281 -9.10 3.12 15.36
N SER A 282 -10.39 3.41 15.35
CA SER A 282 -11.37 2.73 16.20
C SER A 282 -12.75 2.68 15.56
N VAL A 283 -13.60 1.77 16.06
CA VAL A 283 -15.02 1.70 15.70
C VAL A 283 -15.74 3.04 15.91
N ALA A 284 -15.45 3.72 17.01
CA ALA A 284 -16.07 5.02 17.30
C ALA A 284 -15.68 6.09 16.29
N GLU A 285 -14.44 6.12 15.87
CA GLU A 285 -13.98 7.01 14.79
C GLU A 285 -14.65 6.64 13.47
N ASN A 286 -14.70 5.36 13.12
CA ASN A 286 -15.34 4.88 11.90
C ASN A 286 -16.82 5.32 11.80
N LEU A 287 -17.59 5.08 12.86
CA LEU A 287 -19.01 5.45 12.92
C LEU A 287 -19.26 6.98 12.86
N ASN A 288 -18.28 7.78 13.21
CA ASN A 288 -18.34 9.24 13.17
C ASN A 288 -17.72 9.85 11.91
N GLY A 289 -17.41 9.05 10.89
CA GLY A 289 -16.77 9.52 9.68
C GLY A 289 -15.31 9.96 9.93
N GLY A 290 -14.61 9.25 10.81
CA GLY A 290 -13.26 9.57 11.25
C GLY A 290 -12.22 9.49 10.13
N ALA A 291 -11.09 10.15 10.33
CA ALA A 291 -10.00 10.19 9.38
C ALA A 291 -9.38 8.81 9.16
N LEU A 292 -9.01 8.52 7.92
CA LEU A 292 -8.22 7.35 7.52
C LEU A 292 -6.78 7.55 8.00
N ARG A 293 -6.45 7.07 9.19
CA ARG A 293 -5.17 7.37 9.84
C ARG A 293 -4.40 6.15 10.33
N SER A 294 -4.98 4.97 10.25
CA SER A 294 -4.31 3.74 10.70
C SER A 294 -4.13 2.76 9.56
N ILE A 295 -2.94 2.17 9.48
CA ILE A 295 -2.60 1.10 8.54
C ILE A 295 -2.80 -0.23 9.25
N TYR A 296 -3.48 -1.15 8.57
CA TYR A 296 -3.70 -2.52 8.99
C TYR A 296 -3.20 -3.49 7.91
N VAL A 297 -2.81 -4.67 8.35
CA VAL A 297 -2.57 -5.83 7.48
C VAL A 297 -3.37 -7.00 8.00
N GLY A 298 -4.32 -7.46 7.18
CA GLY A 298 -5.04 -8.70 7.38
C GLY A 298 -4.21 -9.88 6.85
N VAL A 299 -4.11 -10.95 7.63
CA VAL A 299 -3.38 -12.17 7.28
C VAL A 299 -4.33 -13.34 7.26
N SER A 300 -4.42 -14.06 6.11
CA SER A 300 -5.10 -15.33 6.00
C SER A 300 -4.09 -16.47 5.89
N THR A 301 -4.13 -17.38 6.84
CA THR A 301 -3.30 -18.59 6.85
C THR A 301 -4.05 -19.85 6.43
N ASP A 302 -5.38 -19.80 6.43
CA ASP A 302 -6.27 -20.89 6.05
C ASP A 302 -6.64 -20.90 4.56
N VAL A 303 -6.41 -19.78 3.85
CA VAL A 303 -6.64 -19.68 2.40
C VAL A 303 -5.91 -20.76 1.59
N LYS A 304 -4.72 -21.18 2.04
CA LYS A 304 -3.91 -22.26 1.43
C LYS A 304 -4.52 -23.65 1.56
N LEU A 305 -5.51 -23.85 2.44
CA LEU A 305 -6.24 -25.10 2.58
C LEU A 305 -7.20 -25.35 1.40
N GLY A 306 -7.42 -24.35 0.55
CA GLY A 306 -8.27 -24.47 -0.62
C GLY A 306 -9.78 -24.54 -0.32
N LEU A 307 -10.19 -24.22 0.90
CA LEU A 307 -11.58 -24.20 1.31
C LEU A 307 -12.37 -23.09 0.58
N PRO A 308 -13.69 -23.23 0.44
CA PRO A 308 -14.52 -22.21 -0.22
C PRO A 308 -14.68 -20.94 0.60
N ALA A 309 -14.35 -20.94 1.89
CA ALA A 309 -14.29 -19.77 2.75
C ALA A 309 -12.97 -19.76 3.50
N PHE A 310 -12.40 -18.57 3.69
CA PHE A 310 -11.18 -18.36 4.46
C PHE A 310 -11.30 -17.06 5.28
N THR A 311 -10.48 -16.95 6.32
CA THR A 311 -10.56 -15.88 7.30
C THR A 311 -9.29 -15.05 7.32
N PHE A 312 -9.42 -13.79 7.75
CA PHE A 312 -8.30 -12.91 8.01
C PHE A 312 -8.23 -12.57 9.50
N THR A 313 -7.02 -12.31 9.96
CA THR A 313 -6.75 -11.71 11.26
C THR A 313 -5.97 -10.43 11.04
N ASP A 314 -6.48 -9.31 11.53
CA ASP A 314 -5.88 -8.01 11.30
C ASP A 314 -4.85 -7.65 12.36
N THR A 315 -3.73 -7.12 11.91
CA THR A 315 -2.72 -6.49 12.75
C THR A 315 -2.58 -5.02 12.39
N LYS A 316 -2.59 -4.16 13.40
CA LYS A 316 -2.34 -2.74 13.21
C LYS A 316 -0.85 -2.47 13.06
N VAL A 317 -0.47 -1.88 11.93
CA VAL A 317 0.93 -1.54 11.59
C VAL A 317 1.29 -0.15 12.10
N PHE A 318 0.36 0.81 11.98
CA PHE A 318 0.61 2.21 12.29
C PHE A 318 -0.68 2.93 12.67
N THR A 319 -0.54 3.96 13.52
CA THR A 319 -1.60 4.92 13.82
C THR A 319 -1.08 6.34 13.70
N GLY A 320 -1.67 7.12 12.80
CA GLY A 320 -1.40 8.54 12.66
C GLY A 320 -2.10 9.40 13.73
N LEU A 321 -1.78 10.68 13.75
CA LEU A 321 -2.32 11.62 14.73
C LEU A 321 -3.84 11.78 14.60
N ALA A 322 -4.55 11.82 15.73
CA ALA A 322 -5.98 12.10 15.76
C ALA A 322 -6.30 13.54 15.31
N GLY A 323 -7.39 13.71 14.56
CA GLY A 323 -7.92 15.03 14.18
C GLY A 323 -7.25 15.70 13.00
N ALA A 324 -6.29 15.07 12.36
CA ALA A 324 -5.63 15.62 11.19
C ALA A 324 -6.19 14.98 9.91
N GLN A 325 -6.86 15.77 9.08
CA GLN A 325 -7.15 15.35 7.71
C GLN A 325 -5.82 15.20 6.95
N ASN A 326 -5.62 14.03 6.31
CA ASN A 326 -4.42 13.68 5.55
C ASN A 326 -3.11 13.61 6.35
N GLN A 327 -3.14 13.51 7.66
CA GLN A 327 -1.94 13.29 8.46
C GLN A 327 -1.92 11.87 9.01
N GLY A 328 -1.06 11.07 8.46
CA GLY A 328 -0.72 9.78 8.98
C GLY A 328 -0.84 8.63 8.01
N ALA A 329 -1.90 8.49 7.22
CA ALA A 329 -2.03 7.35 6.30
C ALA A 329 -3.09 7.51 5.21
N GLY A 330 -3.85 8.58 5.22
CA GLY A 330 -5.03 8.76 4.35
C GLY A 330 -4.72 9.09 2.89
N ASN A 331 -3.49 8.96 2.45
CA ASN A 331 -3.11 9.16 1.05
C ASN A 331 -3.06 7.81 0.32
N LEU A 332 -3.64 7.78 -0.85
CA LEU A 332 -3.78 6.60 -1.70
C LEU A 332 -2.42 6.13 -2.22
N PHE A 333 -2.07 4.87 -2.24
CA PHE A 333 -2.62 3.72 -1.54
C PHE A 333 -1.53 3.16 -0.63
N PRO A 334 -1.86 2.48 0.48
CA PRO A 334 -0.86 1.67 1.13
C PRO A 334 -0.55 0.46 0.25
N ALA A 335 0.70 0.04 0.21
CA ALA A 335 1.12 -1.12 -0.55
C ALA A 335 1.97 -2.06 0.30
N LEU A 336 2.03 -3.34 -0.08
CA LEU A 336 2.82 -4.34 0.63
C LEU A 336 3.57 -5.26 -0.34
N ALA A 337 4.65 -5.87 0.15
CA ALA A 337 5.40 -6.87 -0.56
C ALA A 337 5.82 -8.00 0.40
N THR A 338 6.08 -9.17 -0.18
CA THR A 338 6.70 -10.31 0.52
C THR A 338 7.98 -10.71 -0.22
N ASP A 339 9.02 -11.09 0.51
CA ASP A 339 10.23 -11.60 -0.10
C ASP A 339 10.25 -13.15 -0.16
N ASN A 340 11.30 -13.72 -0.74
CA ASN A 340 11.45 -15.16 -0.91
C ASN A 340 11.72 -15.93 0.41
N PHE A 341 11.75 -15.24 1.54
CA PHE A 341 11.95 -15.77 2.89
C PHE A 341 10.73 -15.56 3.80
N GLY A 342 9.65 -15.01 3.26
CA GLY A 342 8.38 -14.82 3.98
C GLY A 342 8.37 -13.60 4.91
N PHE A 343 9.33 -12.68 4.79
CA PHE A 343 9.25 -11.37 5.43
C PHE A 343 8.20 -10.52 4.71
N VAL A 344 7.51 -9.69 5.45
CA VAL A 344 6.44 -8.84 4.94
C VAL A 344 6.80 -7.36 5.14
N TYR A 345 6.57 -6.56 4.13
CA TYR A 345 6.95 -5.15 4.07
C TYR A 345 5.76 -4.30 3.69
N ALA A 346 5.55 -3.20 4.39
CA ALA A 346 4.46 -2.26 4.16
C ALA A 346 4.99 -0.85 3.89
N VAL A 347 4.32 -0.12 3.01
CA VAL A 347 4.64 1.27 2.68
C VAL A 347 3.35 2.09 2.58
N TRP A 348 3.40 3.34 3.05
CA TRP A 348 2.29 4.30 2.96
C TRP A 348 2.80 5.75 2.98
N SER A 349 1.93 6.70 2.69
CA SER A 349 2.25 8.12 2.70
C SER A 349 1.29 8.91 3.59
N ASP A 350 1.82 9.97 4.23
CA ASP A 350 1.05 11.00 4.92
C ASP A 350 0.94 12.31 4.10
N ASN A 351 1.19 12.26 2.80
CA ASN A 351 1.34 13.36 1.84
C ASN A 351 2.71 14.06 1.88
N SER A 352 3.41 14.08 3.02
CA SER A 352 4.74 14.72 3.13
C SER A 352 5.86 13.70 3.21
N ASN A 353 5.57 12.50 3.71
CA ASN A 353 6.56 11.47 3.93
C ASN A 353 6.07 10.14 3.38
N VAL A 354 7.00 9.32 2.93
CA VAL A 354 6.78 7.90 2.66
C VAL A 354 7.34 7.11 3.83
N PHE A 355 6.48 6.35 4.48
CA PHE A 355 6.83 5.48 5.59
C PHE A 355 6.90 4.02 5.18
N TYR A 356 7.76 3.31 5.84
CA TYR A 356 8.03 1.91 5.66
C TYR A 356 8.03 1.19 7.01
N SER A 357 7.49 -0.02 7.05
CA SER A 357 7.55 -0.93 8.18
C SER A 357 7.70 -2.37 7.68
N PHE A 358 8.27 -3.23 8.49
CA PHE A 358 8.45 -4.64 8.15
C PHE A 358 8.03 -5.56 9.29
N SER A 359 7.67 -6.78 8.92
CA SER A 359 7.38 -7.88 9.84
C SER A 359 8.34 -9.03 9.59
N THR A 360 8.92 -9.56 10.66
CA THR A 360 9.78 -10.75 10.65
C THR A 360 9.06 -12.02 11.10
N ASP A 361 7.77 -11.93 11.38
CA ASP A 361 6.92 -12.99 11.93
C ASP A 361 5.58 -13.11 11.19
N GLN A 362 5.64 -12.99 9.85
CA GLN A 362 4.51 -13.22 8.94
C GLN A 362 3.32 -12.27 9.19
N GLY A 363 3.58 -11.01 9.53
CA GLY A 363 2.56 -9.99 9.72
C GLY A 363 1.99 -9.90 11.13
N THR A 364 2.51 -10.67 12.08
CA THR A 364 2.01 -10.69 13.48
C THR A 364 2.47 -9.45 14.26
N THR A 365 3.74 -9.08 14.10
CA THR A 365 4.28 -7.84 14.69
C THR A 365 5.02 -7.02 13.63
N TRP A 366 5.13 -5.72 13.86
CA TRP A 366 5.67 -4.77 12.91
C TRP A 366 6.72 -3.87 13.56
N SER A 367 7.73 -3.53 12.78
CA SER A 367 8.74 -2.54 13.19
C SER A 367 8.11 -1.15 13.37
N ASN A 368 8.79 -0.28 14.11
CA ASN A 368 8.43 1.14 14.09
C ASN A 368 8.57 1.71 12.68
N PRO A 369 7.69 2.66 12.29
CA PRO A 369 7.75 3.30 10.98
C PRO A 369 9.09 3.99 10.72
N ILE A 370 9.62 3.81 9.52
CA ILE A 370 10.85 4.43 9.04
C ILE A 370 10.47 5.38 7.90
N ASN A 371 10.88 6.64 7.99
CA ASN A 371 10.69 7.60 6.90
C ASN A 371 11.72 7.35 5.80
N VAL A 372 11.27 6.78 4.67
CA VAL A 372 12.14 6.44 3.53
C VAL A 372 12.21 7.55 2.47
N SER A 373 11.42 8.60 2.55
CA SER A 373 11.58 9.77 1.68
C SER A 373 12.63 10.76 2.18
N PHE A 374 13.06 10.64 3.42
CA PHE A 374 14.17 11.43 3.98
C PHE A 374 15.50 10.66 3.86
N PRO A 375 16.63 11.29 3.45
CA PRO A 375 16.78 12.72 3.19
C PRO A 375 16.52 13.15 1.74
N ALA A 376 16.21 12.26 0.81
CA ALA A 376 16.15 12.58 -0.62
C ALA A 376 15.08 13.64 -0.94
N ASN A 377 13.91 13.58 -0.31
CA ASN A 377 12.81 14.52 -0.54
C ASN A 377 12.04 14.89 0.75
N GLY A 378 12.73 15.05 1.87
CA GLY A 378 12.09 15.42 3.13
C GLY A 378 11.51 16.85 3.13
N GLY A 379 10.29 16.99 3.65
CA GLY A 379 9.61 18.29 3.79
C GLY A 379 8.84 18.77 2.56
N HIS A 380 8.78 17.97 1.51
CA HIS A 380 8.01 18.18 0.29
C HIS A 380 6.81 17.23 0.23
N ALA A 381 5.96 17.33 -0.80
CA ALA A 381 4.93 16.34 -1.02
C ALA A 381 5.53 15.06 -1.60
N ASN A 382 5.11 13.92 -1.04
CA ASN A 382 5.57 12.57 -1.43
C ASN A 382 4.37 11.62 -1.46
N LEU A 383 4.00 11.14 -2.66
CA LEU A 383 2.72 10.47 -2.91
C LEU A 383 2.86 9.13 -3.61
N PHE A 384 1.78 8.34 -3.52
CA PHE A 384 1.55 7.12 -4.28
C PHE A 384 2.72 6.14 -4.18
N PRO A 385 3.15 5.80 -2.96
CA PRO A 385 4.24 4.87 -2.78
C PRO A 385 3.85 3.48 -3.27
N TRP A 386 4.80 2.77 -3.85
CA TRP A 386 4.67 1.36 -4.18
C TRP A 386 5.92 0.59 -3.79
N ILE A 387 5.80 -0.72 -3.54
CA ILE A 387 6.88 -1.53 -2.99
C ILE A 387 6.99 -2.87 -3.72
N ALA A 388 8.22 -3.32 -3.91
CA ALA A 388 8.56 -4.68 -4.32
C ALA A 388 9.63 -5.26 -3.40
N ALA A 389 9.60 -6.57 -3.23
CA ALA A 389 10.64 -7.32 -2.53
C ALA A 389 10.85 -8.67 -3.23
N ASP A 390 12.07 -9.24 -3.17
CA ASP A 390 12.34 -10.50 -3.85
C ASP A 390 13.34 -11.42 -3.14
N ALA A 391 14.46 -10.92 -2.68
CA ALA A 391 15.48 -11.67 -1.96
C ALA A 391 15.49 -11.29 -0.47
N ASN A 392 16.34 -11.92 0.32
CA ASN A 392 16.41 -11.72 1.77
C ASN A 392 16.68 -10.26 2.15
N GLY A 393 15.64 -9.54 2.53
CA GLY A 393 15.72 -8.13 2.87
C GLY A 393 15.94 -7.17 1.71
N HIS A 394 15.88 -7.64 0.46
CA HIS A 394 15.96 -6.78 -0.71
C HIS A 394 14.60 -6.16 -1.03
N VAL A 395 14.54 -4.84 -0.92
CA VAL A 395 13.31 -4.05 -1.01
C VAL A 395 13.55 -2.84 -1.91
N GLY A 396 12.64 -2.58 -2.83
CA GLY A 396 12.58 -1.38 -3.65
C GLY A 396 11.27 -0.62 -3.43
N ILE A 397 11.36 0.68 -3.22
CA ILE A 397 10.21 1.57 -2.98
C ILE A 397 10.27 2.71 -3.99
N VAL A 398 9.15 3.02 -4.61
CA VAL A 398 9.00 4.17 -5.51
C VAL A 398 7.90 5.11 -5.01
N TRP A 399 8.00 6.41 -5.35
CA TRP A 399 6.97 7.40 -5.08
C TRP A 399 7.12 8.62 -6.00
N PHE A 400 6.05 9.40 -6.16
CA PHE A 400 6.13 10.73 -6.74
C PHE A 400 6.49 11.75 -5.66
N GLY A 401 7.50 12.56 -5.93
CA GLY A 401 7.93 13.63 -5.02
C GLY A 401 8.08 14.95 -5.76
N ASP A 402 7.66 16.04 -5.12
CA ASP A 402 7.79 17.38 -5.66
C ASP A 402 9.03 18.15 -5.14
N ASP A 403 9.24 19.36 -5.64
CA ASP A 403 10.34 20.24 -5.24
C ASP A 403 9.88 21.43 -4.36
N ARG A 404 8.65 21.39 -3.81
CA ARG A 404 8.10 22.45 -2.98
C ARG A 404 7.52 21.93 -1.67
N ALA A 405 7.63 22.75 -0.63
CA ALA A 405 6.95 22.49 0.63
C ALA A 405 5.45 22.75 0.49
N GLY A 406 4.64 21.83 1.03
CA GLY A 406 3.19 21.95 1.04
C GLY A 406 2.50 20.61 0.88
N ASN A 407 1.18 20.61 1.01
CA ASN A 407 0.34 19.45 0.70
C ASN A 407 0.12 19.39 -0.82
N SER A 408 0.10 18.20 -1.41
CA SER A 408 -0.06 18.01 -2.86
C SER A 408 -1.34 18.63 -3.44
N ASN A 409 -2.37 18.82 -2.62
CA ASN A 409 -3.62 19.48 -3.01
C ASN A 409 -3.60 21.00 -2.83
N ASP A 410 -2.52 21.57 -2.24
CA ASP A 410 -2.43 23.01 -1.98
C ASP A 410 -2.03 23.78 -3.23
N ARG A 411 -3.05 24.21 -3.96
CA ARG A 411 -2.85 25.00 -5.18
C ARG A 411 -2.10 26.31 -4.92
N ALA A 412 -2.30 26.96 -3.77
CA ALA A 412 -1.64 28.20 -3.48
C ALA A 412 -0.11 28.03 -3.31
N ALA A 413 0.30 26.91 -2.73
CA ALA A 413 1.71 26.57 -2.55
C ALA A 413 2.35 26.02 -3.84
N LEU A 414 1.64 25.12 -4.54
CA LEU A 414 2.21 24.35 -5.65
C LEU A 414 1.97 24.96 -7.02
N GLU A 415 0.96 25.83 -7.17
CA GLU A 415 0.61 26.52 -8.42
C GLU A 415 0.54 28.04 -8.26
N PRO A 416 1.62 28.72 -7.84
CA PRO A 416 1.58 30.17 -7.64
C PRO A 416 1.18 30.88 -8.93
N GLY A 417 0.22 31.84 -8.80
CA GLY A 417 -0.31 32.58 -9.95
C GLY A 417 -1.36 31.88 -10.78
N HIS A 418 -1.80 30.66 -10.37
CA HIS A 418 -2.93 29.99 -11.01
C HIS A 418 -4.21 30.83 -10.86
N PRO A 419 -4.98 31.07 -11.94
CA PRO A 419 -6.25 31.79 -11.83
C PRO A 419 -7.25 31.01 -10.95
N ALA A 420 -8.04 31.75 -10.15
CA ALA A 420 -8.99 31.17 -9.20
C ALA A 420 -10.14 30.36 -9.85
N SER A 421 -10.35 30.48 -11.17
CA SER A 421 -11.39 29.75 -11.91
C SER A 421 -10.79 28.60 -12.68
N GLN A 422 -11.31 27.40 -12.48
CA GLN A 422 -10.96 26.24 -13.31
C GLN A 422 -11.21 26.57 -14.79
N GLY A 423 -10.21 26.29 -15.65
CA GLY A 423 -10.28 26.51 -17.09
C GLY A 423 -9.89 27.91 -17.57
N ALA A 424 -9.49 28.79 -16.70
CA ALA A 424 -8.87 30.06 -17.14
C ALA A 424 -7.38 29.79 -17.45
N ALA A 425 -7.01 29.93 -18.70
CA ALA A 425 -5.61 29.89 -19.10
C ALA A 425 -4.79 30.90 -18.28
N CYS A 426 -3.57 30.54 -17.92
CA CYS A 426 -2.63 31.48 -17.34
C CYS A 426 -2.56 32.74 -18.25
N ASN A 427 -3.13 33.86 -17.76
CA ASN A 427 -3.27 35.10 -18.55
C ASN A 427 -1.94 35.71 -18.99
N SER A 428 -0.82 35.22 -18.47
CA SER A 428 0.53 35.69 -18.75
C SER A 428 1.34 34.73 -19.66
N GLY A 429 0.69 33.78 -20.32
CA GLY A 429 1.39 32.81 -21.14
C GLY A 429 2.30 31.89 -20.32
N ARG A 430 3.40 31.43 -20.89
CA ARG A 430 4.35 30.43 -20.34
C ARG A 430 4.85 30.66 -18.92
N THR A 431 4.74 31.85 -18.35
CA THR A 431 5.46 32.24 -17.14
C THR A 431 4.86 31.65 -15.86
N CYS A 432 3.57 31.36 -15.79
CA CYS A 432 3.01 30.87 -14.53
C CYS A 432 3.30 29.38 -14.27
N MET A 433 3.32 28.53 -15.30
CA MET A 433 3.63 27.11 -15.11
C MET A 433 5.12 26.83 -14.83
N GLN A 434 6.00 27.73 -15.22
CA GLN A 434 7.43 27.60 -14.91
C GLN A 434 7.71 27.65 -13.42
N ASP A 435 6.85 28.34 -12.67
CA ASP A 435 6.98 28.50 -11.23
C ASP A 435 6.18 27.47 -10.42
N TRP A 436 5.49 26.56 -11.08
CA TRP A 436 4.74 25.49 -10.42
C TRP A 436 5.66 24.40 -9.89
N ALA A 437 5.19 23.69 -8.86
CA ALA A 437 5.91 22.54 -8.31
C ALA A 437 6.27 21.55 -9.41
N ARG A 438 7.47 20.97 -9.33
CA ARG A 438 8.00 20.01 -10.30
C ARG A 438 8.05 18.65 -9.64
N TRP A 439 7.44 17.67 -10.27
CA TRP A 439 7.36 16.31 -9.78
C TRP A 439 8.32 15.38 -10.51
N ASN A 440 8.89 14.47 -9.77
CA ASN A 440 9.79 13.44 -10.26
C ASN A 440 9.43 12.08 -9.64
N VAL A 441 9.91 10.99 -10.26
CA VAL A 441 9.87 9.65 -9.68
C VAL A 441 11.10 9.45 -8.81
N TYR A 442 10.86 9.13 -7.54
CA TYR A 442 11.89 8.76 -6.58
C TYR A 442 11.95 7.25 -6.40
N TYR A 443 13.09 6.77 -6.03
CA TYR A 443 13.35 5.37 -5.72
C TYR A 443 14.23 5.23 -4.48
N ALA A 444 13.92 4.25 -3.65
CA ALA A 444 14.74 3.85 -2.52
C ALA A 444 14.97 2.33 -2.56
N GLU A 445 16.21 1.89 -2.37
CA GLU A 445 16.62 0.48 -2.36
C GLU A 445 17.31 0.13 -1.05
N SER A 446 16.93 -1.02 -0.48
CA SER A 446 17.61 -1.63 0.65
C SER A 446 17.92 -3.09 0.34
N VAL A 447 19.07 -3.58 0.80
CA VAL A 447 19.44 -5.02 0.77
C VAL A 447 19.41 -5.65 2.18
N ASN A 448 18.95 -4.89 3.16
CA ASN A 448 18.81 -5.30 4.56
C ASN A 448 17.49 -4.77 5.18
N GLY A 449 16.42 -4.76 4.40
CA GLY A 449 15.15 -4.10 4.71
C GLY A 449 14.49 -4.58 6.02
N HIS A 450 14.76 -5.80 6.50
CA HIS A 450 14.22 -6.31 7.75
C HIS A 450 15.19 -6.27 8.94
N ASP A 451 16.34 -5.60 8.80
CA ASP A 451 17.24 -5.35 9.92
C ASP A 451 16.65 -4.32 10.88
N ALA A 452 17.09 -4.32 12.13
CA ALA A 452 16.65 -3.33 13.12
C ALA A 452 16.91 -1.88 12.69
N THR A 453 17.89 -1.65 11.84
CA THR A 453 18.25 -0.34 11.25
C THR A 453 18.55 -0.51 9.76
N PRO A 454 17.53 -0.65 8.91
CA PRO A 454 17.74 -0.84 7.48
C PRO A 454 18.30 0.43 6.85
N PHE A 455 19.18 0.24 5.88
CA PHE A 455 19.73 1.33 5.08
C PHE A 455 19.04 1.40 3.73
N PHE A 456 18.62 2.59 3.32
CA PHE A 456 18.04 2.85 2.02
C PHE A 456 18.94 3.79 1.20
N ALA A 457 19.44 3.31 0.08
CA ALA A 457 20.01 4.16 -0.96
C ALA A 457 18.86 4.81 -1.74
N GLN A 458 18.89 6.13 -1.93
CA GLN A 458 17.74 6.89 -2.43
C GLN A 458 18.12 7.82 -3.57
N GLY A 459 17.16 8.13 -4.43
CA GLY A 459 17.30 9.21 -5.40
C GLY A 459 16.22 9.25 -6.47
N VAL A 460 16.40 10.14 -7.43
CA VAL A 460 15.47 10.39 -8.55
C VAL A 460 15.80 9.46 -9.71
N ILE A 461 14.79 8.80 -10.28
CA ILE A 461 14.92 7.89 -11.41
C ILE A 461 14.22 8.37 -12.68
N SER A 462 13.41 9.42 -12.59
CA SER A 462 12.95 10.14 -13.79
C SER A 462 14.08 11.04 -14.33
N ASP A 463 14.34 11.00 -15.62
CA ASP A 463 15.36 11.83 -16.28
C ASP A 463 14.84 13.23 -16.64
N HIS A 464 13.57 13.48 -16.38
CA HIS A 464 12.90 14.75 -16.58
C HIS A 464 11.78 14.99 -15.55
N VAL A 465 11.22 16.18 -15.52
CA VAL A 465 10.05 16.55 -14.72
C VAL A 465 8.82 15.89 -15.35
N ILE A 466 8.14 15.02 -14.60
CA ILE A 466 7.01 14.22 -15.12
C ILE A 466 5.67 14.94 -14.99
N HIS A 467 5.57 15.93 -14.12
CA HIS A 467 4.35 16.69 -13.85
C HIS A 467 4.67 18.06 -13.25
N ARG A 468 3.75 19.01 -13.39
CA ARG A 468 3.83 20.33 -12.74
C ARG A 468 2.53 20.70 -12.05
N GLY A 469 2.66 21.30 -10.86
CA GLY A 469 1.52 21.78 -10.10
C GLY A 469 1.05 20.84 -9.01
N THR A 470 -0.27 20.77 -8.80
CA THR A 470 -0.89 19.95 -7.75
C THR A 470 -1.13 18.54 -8.23
N ILE A 471 -1.15 17.58 -7.29
CA ILE A 471 -1.66 16.22 -7.52
C ILE A 471 -2.78 15.94 -6.52
N SER A 472 -3.97 15.58 -7.02
CA SER A 472 -5.13 15.29 -6.18
C SER A 472 -4.99 13.92 -5.51
N THR A 473 -5.19 13.90 -4.20
CA THR A 473 -5.40 12.67 -3.40
C THR A 473 -6.88 12.50 -2.97
N GLY A 474 -7.75 13.39 -3.42
CA GLY A 474 -9.17 13.42 -3.06
C GLY A 474 -10.11 12.74 -4.08
N GLY A 475 -9.60 11.87 -4.94
CA GLY A 475 -10.40 11.22 -5.98
C GLY A 475 -11.00 12.20 -6.98
N LEU A 476 -12.06 11.81 -7.67
CA LEU A 476 -12.72 12.63 -8.71
C LEU A 476 -13.36 13.91 -8.16
N GLY A 477 -13.63 13.98 -6.86
CA GLY A 477 -14.20 15.16 -6.20
C GLY A 477 -13.14 16.18 -5.75
N GLY A 478 -11.86 15.89 -5.90
CA GLY A 478 -10.76 16.80 -5.54
C GLY A 478 -10.65 17.98 -6.50
N GLY A 479 -10.30 19.16 -5.97
CA GLY A 479 -10.07 20.36 -6.78
C GLY A 479 -8.68 20.46 -7.41
N ALA A 480 -7.80 19.51 -7.19
CA ALA A 480 -6.44 19.44 -7.70
C ALA A 480 -6.32 18.61 -8.98
N ASP A 481 -5.15 18.62 -9.61
CA ASP A 481 -4.91 17.91 -10.86
C ASP A 481 -4.91 16.38 -10.66
N ARG A 482 -5.46 15.65 -11.63
CA ARG A 482 -5.56 14.18 -11.65
C ARG A 482 -4.84 13.54 -12.85
N SER A 483 -3.94 14.26 -13.49
CA SER A 483 -3.24 13.78 -14.71
C SER A 483 -2.39 12.53 -14.47
N LEU A 484 -1.85 12.34 -13.26
CA LEU A 484 -1.08 11.17 -12.89
C LEU A 484 -1.94 10.06 -12.27
N ALA A 485 -3.23 10.33 -12.03
CA ALA A 485 -4.18 9.45 -11.35
C ALA A 485 -3.74 9.08 -9.91
N ASP A 486 -3.76 7.80 -9.48
CA ASP A 486 -3.67 7.47 -8.06
C ASP A 486 -2.53 6.51 -7.69
N LEU A 487 -1.88 5.86 -8.67
CA LEU A 487 -0.83 4.88 -8.40
C LEU A 487 0.14 4.69 -9.57
N PHE A 488 1.26 4.06 -9.28
CA PHE A 488 2.18 3.47 -10.25
C PHE A 488 2.98 2.37 -9.56
N GLN A 489 3.67 1.50 -10.32
CA GLN A 489 4.17 0.28 -9.74
C GLN A 489 5.66 0.00 -10.06
N ILE A 490 6.25 -0.84 -9.20
CA ILE A 490 7.60 -1.41 -9.31
C ILE A 490 7.53 -2.94 -9.25
N ALA A 491 8.40 -3.61 -9.99
CA ALA A 491 8.66 -5.05 -9.87
C ALA A 491 10.16 -5.33 -10.05
N PHE A 492 10.69 -6.33 -9.34
CA PHE A 492 12.05 -6.81 -9.58
C PHE A 492 12.06 -7.87 -10.68
N ASP A 493 13.13 -7.85 -11.49
CA ASP A 493 13.42 -8.90 -12.45
C ASP A 493 14.21 -10.06 -11.81
N PRO A 494 14.41 -11.19 -12.53
CA PRO A 494 15.18 -12.33 -12.02
C PRO A 494 16.66 -12.02 -11.72
N GLN A 495 17.17 -10.89 -12.15
CA GLN A 495 18.50 -10.38 -11.84
C GLN A 495 18.51 -9.46 -10.62
N HIS A 496 17.33 -9.27 -9.99
CA HIS A 496 17.10 -8.36 -8.84
C HIS A 496 17.19 -6.88 -9.18
N PHE A 497 16.93 -6.50 -10.43
CA PHE A 497 16.87 -5.11 -10.85
C PHE A 497 15.42 -4.60 -10.88
N ALA A 498 15.24 -3.37 -10.41
CA ALA A 498 13.95 -2.71 -10.40
C ALA A 498 13.47 -2.37 -11.83
N ASN A 499 12.20 -2.64 -12.09
CA ASN A 499 11.46 -2.24 -13.29
C ASN A 499 10.29 -1.38 -12.83
N VAL A 500 10.21 -0.14 -13.30
CA VAL A 500 9.25 0.86 -12.83
C VAL A 500 8.46 1.38 -14.02
N ALA A 501 7.14 1.34 -13.89
CA ALA A 501 6.23 1.96 -14.86
C ALA A 501 5.44 3.07 -14.16
N PHE A 502 5.36 4.24 -14.76
CA PHE A 502 4.75 5.42 -14.18
C PHE A 502 4.01 6.27 -15.22
N SER A 503 3.01 7.04 -14.78
CA SER A 503 2.34 8.03 -15.62
C SER A 503 3.19 9.28 -15.74
N ASP A 504 3.12 9.90 -16.92
CA ASP A 504 3.86 11.09 -17.27
C ASP A 504 2.99 12.00 -18.14
N ASP A 505 2.77 13.23 -17.74
CA ASP A 505 2.04 14.23 -18.52
C ASP A 505 2.96 15.31 -19.12
N HIS A 506 4.27 15.16 -18.87
CA HIS A 506 5.27 16.03 -19.46
C HIS A 506 5.53 15.71 -20.93
N LEU A 507 5.43 16.72 -21.77
CA LEU A 507 5.78 16.58 -23.17
C LEU A 507 7.22 16.98 -23.41
N ILE A 508 8.03 15.98 -23.70
CA ILE A 508 9.38 16.14 -24.23
C ILE A 508 9.28 16.99 -25.50
N ASN A 509 9.45 18.24 -25.52
CA ASN A 509 9.46 19.20 -26.64
C ASN A 509 8.39 20.30 -26.61
N THR A 510 7.54 20.39 -25.64
CA THR A 510 6.49 21.41 -25.65
C THR A 510 6.60 22.43 -24.51
N GLU A 511 7.59 22.33 -23.65
CA GLU A 511 8.03 23.44 -22.79
C GLU A 511 8.22 24.73 -23.62
N VAL A 512 8.43 24.59 -24.91
CA VAL A 512 8.62 25.66 -25.87
C VAL A 512 7.31 26.28 -26.38
N SER A 513 6.17 25.57 -26.36
CA SER A 513 4.96 26.03 -27.06
C SER A 513 3.87 26.68 -26.20
N GLY A 514 3.99 26.65 -24.88
CA GLY A 514 3.04 27.35 -23.96
C GLY A 514 1.62 26.77 -23.94
N SER A 515 1.42 25.57 -24.48
CA SER A 515 0.12 24.92 -24.56
C SER A 515 -0.03 23.71 -23.65
N ASP A 516 0.83 23.57 -22.65
CA ASP A 516 1.00 22.33 -21.87
C ASP A 516 0.44 22.39 -20.46
N ASN A 517 -0.65 23.05 -20.27
CA ASN A 517 -1.52 22.80 -19.15
C ASN A 517 -2.31 21.52 -19.42
N GLY A 518 -1.74 20.36 -19.06
CA GLY A 518 -2.28 19.03 -19.34
C GLY A 518 -3.77 18.88 -19.06
N PHE A 519 -4.31 19.62 -18.11
CA PHE A 519 -5.69 19.52 -17.69
C PHE A 519 -6.63 20.56 -18.30
N ASP A 520 -6.16 21.79 -18.51
CA ASP A 520 -7.02 22.93 -18.92
C ASP A 520 -7.29 22.99 -20.44
N ASN A 521 -6.56 22.23 -21.24
CA ASN A 521 -6.75 22.19 -22.68
C ASN A 521 -7.25 20.81 -23.14
N PRO A 522 -8.51 20.69 -23.64
CA PRO A 522 -9.05 19.42 -24.11
C PRO A 522 -8.25 18.80 -25.27
N THR A 523 -7.38 19.56 -25.95
CA THR A 523 -6.46 19.03 -26.96
C THR A 523 -5.17 18.49 -26.35
N SER A 524 -4.78 18.91 -25.15
CA SER A 524 -3.59 18.44 -24.45
C SER A 524 -3.78 17.11 -23.73
N ARG A 525 -5.01 16.69 -23.50
CA ARG A 525 -5.35 15.37 -22.93
C ARG A 525 -4.80 14.17 -23.71
N ARG A 526 -4.23 14.37 -24.88
CA ARG A 526 -3.53 13.35 -25.67
C ARG A 526 -2.12 13.04 -25.16
N LYS A 527 -1.69 13.66 -24.07
CA LYS A 527 -0.28 13.79 -23.71
C LYS A 527 0.14 13.01 -22.49
N ILE A 528 -0.79 12.44 -21.72
CA ILE A 528 -0.44 11.55 -20.63
C ILE A 528 0.01 10.22 -21.23
N ARG A 529 1.18 9.73 -20.79
CA ARG A 529 1.81 8.52 -21.27
C ARG A 529 2.23 7.62 -20.13
N ALA A 530 2.16 6.32 -20.36
CA ALA A 530 2.90 5.38 -19.54
C ALA A 530 4.37 5.42 -19.95
N ASN A 531 5.22 5.69 -19.01
CA ASN A 531 6.66 5.64 -19.13
C ASN A 531 7.22 4.45 -18.35
N PHE A 532 8.40 4.02 -18.73
CA PHE A 532 9.09 2.91 -18.13
C PHE A 532 10.57 3.24 -17.95
N THR A 533 11.14 2.83 -16.82
CA THR A 533 12.58 2.80 -16.60
C THR A 533 12.96 1.54 -15.84
N ARG A 534 14.20 1.09 -15.97
CA ARG A 534 14.71 -0.05 -15.24
C ARG A 534 16.07 0.23 -14.63
N GLN A 535 16.36 -0.44 -13.54
CA GLN A 535 17.67 -0.40 -12.92
C GLN A 535 18.71 -1.13 -13.79
N LEU A 536 19.89 -0.57 -13.93
CA LEU A 536 21.04 -1.13 -14.66
C LEU A 536 22.17 -1.52 -13.73
N ALA A 537 22.19 -0.98 -12.50
CA ALA A 537 23.18 -1.27 -11.48
C ALA A 537 22.55 -1.14 -10.09
N ALA A 538 22.87 -2.06 -9.19
CA ALA A 538 22.41 -2.01 -7.80
C ALA A 538 22.89 -0.74 -7.09
N MET A 539 22.03 -0.11 -6.32
CA MET A 539 22.32 1.11 -5.56
C MET A 539 22.72 0.83 -4.11
N ALA A 540 22.06 -0.12 -3.46
CA ALA A 540 22.24 -0.41 -2.04
C ALA A 540 23.32 -1.46 -1.76
N GLY A 541 23.90 -2.08 -2.78
CA GLY A 541 24.93 -3.12 -2.65
C GLY A 541 24.49 -4.48 -3.20
N SER A 542 25.20 -5.53 -2.79
CA SER A 542 24.91 -6.87 -3.29
C SER A 542 23.71 -7.49 -2.60
N VAL A 543 22.79 -8.00 -3.38
CA VAL A 543 21.58 -8.67 -2.89
C VAL A 543 21.92 -9.99 -2.18
N VAL A 544 21.37 -10.19 -1.00
CA VAL A 544 21.56 -11.39 -0.18
C VAL A 544 20.54 -12.46 -0.60
N LYS A 545 21.04 -13.54 -1.20
CA LYS A 545 20.20 -14.62 -1.75
C LYS A 545 19.95 -15.79 -0.79
N THR A 546 20.59 -15.76 0.37
CA THR A 546 20.50 -16.83 1.38
C THR A 546 20.07 -16.23 2.71
N GLY A 547 19.35 -16.99 3.50
CA GLY A 547 18.87 -16.53 4.80
C GLY A 547 17.99 -17.57 5.48
N SER A 548 17.46 -17.21 6.64
CA SER A 548 16.45 -17.98 7.34
C SER A 548 15.08 -17.43 6.98
N CYS A 549 14.09 -18.30 6.97
CA CYS A 549 12.69 -17.88 6.85
C CYS A 549 12.28 -16.93 7.97
N ALA A 550 11.35 -16.05 7.68
CA ALA A 550 10.62 -15.28 8.69
C ALA A 550 10.12 -16.23 9.79
N SER A 551 10.21 -15.82 11.03
CA SER A 551 9.75 -16.63 12.14
C SER A 551 8.25 -16.92 11.99
N GLN A 552 7.85 -18.13 12.35
CA GLN A 552 6.42 -18.36 12.49
C GLN A 552 5.93 -17.55 13.69
N PRO A 553 4.72 -16.98 13.62
CA PRO A 553 4.07 -16.53 14.82
C PRO A 553 4.18 -17.65 15.85
N PRO A 554 4.51 -17.36 17.11
CA PRO A 554 4.47 -18.38 18.12
C PRO A 554 3.11 -19.07 18.01
N PRO A 555 3.04 -20.41 17.90
CA PRO A 555 1.76 -21.09 17.86
C PRO A 555 0.96 -20.55 19.02
N SER A 556 -0.27 -20.11 18.79
CA SER A 556 -1.18 -19.80 19.90
C SER A 556 -1.04 -20.95 20.88
N PRO A 557 -0.58 -20.71 22.11
CA PRO A 557 -0.24 -21.82 22.98
C PRO A 557 -1.46 -22.74 23.02
N PRO A 558 -1.33 -24.05 22.69
CA PRO A 558 -2.45 -24.95 22.78
C PRO A 558 -2.88 -24.94 24.26
N GLY A 559 -4.02 -24.28 24.55
CA GLY A 559 -4.54 -24.16 25.88
C GLY A 559 -3.82 -23.17 26.78
N ALA A 560 -3.40 -22.01 26.32
CA ALA A 560 -3.05 -20.91 27.22
C ALA A 560 -4.34 -20.42 27.85
N GLU A 561 -4.55 -20.69 29.11
CA GLU A 561 -5.89 -20.80 29.66
C GLU A 561 -6.10 -19.81 30.76
N LYS A 562 -5.05 -19.18 31.23
CA LYS A 562 -5.13 -18.25 32.34
C LYS A 562 -4.03 -17.19 32.28
N ILE A 563 -4.41 -15.94 32.46
CA ILE A 563 -3.49 -14.85 32.73
C ILE A 563 -3.84 -14.19 34.06
N THR A 564 -2.83 -13.87 34.83
CA THR A 564 -2.97 -13.19 36.11
C THR A 564 -2.04 -12.00 36.15
N GLY A 565 -2.45 -10.94 36.82
CA GLY A 565 -1.58 -9.79 37.04
C GLY A 565 -2.03 -8.99 38.24
N SER A 566 -1.07 -8.38 38.89
CA SER A 566 -1.34 -7.47 40.01
C SER A 566 -0.26 -6.40 40.08
N GLN A 567 -0.68 -5.23 40.59
CA GLN A 567 0.11 -4.10 41.06
C GLN A 567 0.08 -2.85 40.16
N ILE A 568 1.08 -2.02 40.17
CA ILE A 568 0.98 -0.63 39.73
C ILE A 568 1.30 -0.48 38.24
N ALA A 569 0.33 0.00 37.49
CA ALA A 569 0.53 0.38 36.08
C ALA A 569 1.24 1.75 35.96
N SER A 570 2.03 1.91 34.91
CA SER A 570 2.52 3.22 34.50
C SER A 570 1.37 4.05 33.93
N GLN A 571 1.36 5.35 34.22
CA GLN A 571 0.28 6.26 33.85
C GLN A 571 0.74 7.36 32.91
N THR A 572 -0.19 7.74 32.05
CA THR A 572 -0.09 8.97 31.24
C THR A 572 -0.27 10.24 32.10
N SER A 573 -0.96 10.15 33.24
CA SER A 573 -1.26 11.27 34.14
C SER A 573 -0.22 11.54 35.23
N GLY A 574 0.83 10.71 35.34
CA GLY A 574 1.91 10.87 36.33
C GLY A 574 1.63 10.28 37.71
N LEU A 575 0.40 9.86 38.03
CA LEU A 575 0.02 9.17 39.28
C LEU A 575 -0.15 7.66 39.01
N ALA A 576 0.12 6.84 40.00
CA ALA A 576 0.09 5.38 39.86
C ALA A 576 -1.32 4.82 39.97
N ALA A 577 -1.75 4.00 39.03
CA ALA A 577 -2.95 3.21 39.15
C ALA A 577 -2.62 1.80 39.67
N ASN A 578 -3.53 1.25 40.47
CA ASN A 578 -3.44 -0.10 40.97
C ASN A 578 -4.39 -1.02 40.20
N PHE A 579 -3.96 -2.23 39.89
CA PHE A 579 -4.83 -3.24 39.30
C PHE A 579 -4.58 -4.64 39.85
N GLY A 580 -5.58 -5.50 39.74
CA GLY A 580 -5.47 -6.93 39.93
C GLY A 580 -6.46 -7.63 39.02
N PHE A 581 -6.04 -8.70 38.37
CA PHE A 581 -6.92 -9.44 37.48
C PHE A 581 -6.58 -10.93 37.40
N VAL A 582 -7.58 -11.71 37.01
CA VAL A 582 -7.48 -13.10 36.57
C VAL A 582 -8.41 -13.26 35.37
N ALA A 583 -7.91 -13.80 34.27
CA ALA A 583 -8.74 -14.17 33.14
C ALA A 583 -8.35 -15.58 32.62
N MET A 584 -9.34 -16.35 32.15
CA MET A 584 -9.15 -17.70 31.59
C MET A 584 -10.16 -17.96 30.47
N ASN A 585 -9.76 -18.75 29.47
CA ASN A 585 -10.54 -18.98 28.25
C ASN A 585 -11.25 -20.34 28.18
N ASP A 586 -10.78 -21.37 28.88
CA ASP A 586 -11.38 -22.71 28.85
C ASP A 586 -12.80 -22.74 29.44
N LYS A 587 -13.05 -21.92 30.46
CA LYS A 587 -14.37 -21.57 30.98
C LYS A 587 -14.39 -20.06 31.13
N PRO A 588 -14.78 -19.30 30.08
CA PRO A 588 -14.55 -17.88 30.07
C PRO A 588 -14.92 -17.16 31.34
N LYS A 589 -13.91 -16.71 32.06
CA LYS A 589 -14.03 -15.95 33.30
C LYS A 589 -12.99 -14.85 33.32
N ALA A 590 -13.41 -13.67 33.74
CA ALA A 590 -12.50 -12.56 33.98
C ALA A 590 -12.92 -11.83 35.25
N SER A 591 -11.96 -11.59 36.13
CA SER A 591 -12.13 -10.74 37.29
C SER A 591 -11.12 -9.63 37.25
N LEU A 592 -11.58 -8.40 37.36
CA LEU A 592 -10.77 -7.18 37.29
C LEU A 592 -11.12 -6.29 38.49
N SER A 593 -10.10 -5.77 39.13
CA SER A 593 -10.15 -4.62 40.05
C SER A 593 -9.09 -3.63 39.59
N TYR A 594 -9.49 -2.40 39.31
CA TYR A 594 -8.61 -1.34 38.85
C TYR A 594 -8.97 -0.03 39.54
N HIS A 595 -7.98 0.68 40.03
CA HIS A 595 -8.15 1.93 40.75
C HIS A 595 -7.12 2.96 40.26
N ASP A 596 -7.57 4.15 39.88
CA ASP A 596 -6.75 5.28 39.46
C ASP A 596 -7.17 6.57 40.15
N ASP A 597 -6.32 7.05 41.06
CA ASP A 597 -6.52 8.33 41.78
C ASP A 597 -6.18 9.54 40.90
N GLY A 598 -5.48 9.34 39.82
CA GLY A 598 -4.98 10.40 38.95
C GLY A 598 -5.78 10.63 37.66
N ALA A 599 -6.93 9.99 37.53
CA ALA A 599 -7.74 10.13 36.32
C ALA A 599 -8.28 11.57 36.16
N ALA A 600 -8.25 12.08 34.90
CA ALA A 600 -8.84 13.36 34.57
C ALA A 600 -10.35 13.33 34.84
N GLY A 601 -10.80 14.11 35.83
CA GLY A 601 -12.21 14.15 36.27
C GLY A 601 -12.47 13.46 37.62
N GLY A 602 -11.44 12.98 38.31
CA GLY A 602 -11.51 12.41 39.64
C GLY A 602 -11.19 10.92 39.67
N SER A 603 -11.02 10.36 40.87
CA SER A 603 -10.68 8.95 41.05
C SER A 603 -11.65 7.98 40.36
N ILE A 604 -11.09 7.00 39.68
CA ILE A 604 -11.84 5.96 38.95
C ILE A 604 -11.58 4.61 39.60
N ASP A 605 -12.66 3.94 39.96
CA ASP A 605 -12.65 2.61 40.51
C ASP A 605 -13.48 1.67 39.61
N VAL A 606 -12.84 0.65 39.01
CA VAL A 606 -13.44 -0.26 38.04
C VAL A 606 -13.40 -1.70 38.59
N HIS A 607 -14.57 -2.31 38.63
CA HIS A 607 -14.70 -3.72 39.01
C HIS A 607 -15.51 -4.48 37.97
N SER A 608 -15.05 -5.69 37.60
CA SER A 608 -15.84 -6.60 36.78
C SER A 608 -17.22 -6.86 37.43
N ALA A 609 -18.28 -6.77 36.63
CA ALA A 609 -19.67 -6.96 37.14
C ALA A 609 -20.17 -8.38 36.94
N ASN A 610 -19.57 -9.18 36.05
CA ASN A 610 -19.91 -10.59 35.76
C ASN A 610 -21.40 -10.80 35.42
N THR A 611 -22.03 -9.82 34.76
CA THR A 611 -23.45 -9.90 34.35
C THR A 611 -23.62 -10.65 33.03
N SER A 612 -22.53 -10.73 32.24
CA SER A 612 -22.44 -11.54 31.02
C SER A 612 -21.17 -12.40 31.06
N VAL A 613 -21.09 -13.39 30.17
CA VAL A 613 -19.87 -14.20 30.00
C VAL A 613 -18.79 -13.33 29.37
N PRO A 614 -17.61 -13.15 29.99
CA PRO A 614 -16.56 -12.35 29.44
C PRO A 614 -15.93 -13.04 28.22
N SER A 615 -15.45 -12.23 27.27
CA SER A 615 -14.57 -12.70 26.21
C SER A 615 -13.13 -12.73 26.73
N VAL A 616 -12.41 -13.83 26.49
CA VAL A 616 -11.00 -13.98 26.85
C VAL A 616 -10.26 -14.65 25.70
N THR A 617 -9.25 -13.99 25.16
CA THR A 617 -8.40 -14.48 24.07
C THR A 617 -6.94 -14.33 24.44
N PHE A 618 -6.11 -15.21 23.90
CA PHE A 618 -4.66 -15.16 24.08
C PHE A 618 -3.96 -15.09 22.72
N GLN A 619 -2.91 -14.29 22.66
CA GLN A 619 -2.06 -14.20 21.48
C GLN A 619 -0.60 -14.03 21.93
N GLY A 620 0.22 -15.05 21.70
CA GLY A 620 1.59 -15.08 22.19
C GLY A 620 1.65 -15.00 23.74
N ASP A 621 2.39 -14.03 24.23
CA ASP A 621 2.53 -13.75 25.66
C ASP A 621 1.57 -12.65 26.14
N CYS A 622 0.49 -12.39 25.39
CA CYS A 622 -0.54 -11.41 25.73
C CYS A 622 -1.92 -12.07 25.90
N GLY A 623 -2.69 -11.58 26.87
CA GLY A 623 -4.10 -11.91 27.06
C GLY A 623 -4.97 -10.66 26.89
N THR A 624 -6.02 -10.76 26.09
CA THR A 624 -7.06 -9.74 25.98
C THR A 624 -8.36 -10.26 26.58
N PHE A 625 -8.95 -9.50 27.47
CA PHE A 625 -10.23 -9.87 28.06
C PHE A 625 -11.16 -8.67 28.22
N LYS A 626 -12.45 -8.93 27.96
CA LYS A 626 -13.52 -7.93 27.95
C LYS A 626 -14.71 -8.44 28.73
N GLY A 627 -15.37 -7.56 29.47
CA GLY A 627 -16.55 -7.89 30.25
C GLY A 627 -17.31 -6.66 30.72
N ASP A 628 -18.42 -6.92 31.43
CA ASP A 628 -19.21 -5.86 32.05
C ASP A 628 -18.52 -5.31 33.28
N ALA A 629 -18.64 -4.02 33.54
CA ALA A 629 -18.03 -3.32 34.64
C ALA A 629 -19.00 -2.48 35.45
N LYS A 630 -18.58 -2.25 36.72
CA LYS A 630 -19.06 -1.12 37.52
C LYS A 630 -17.93 -0.10 37.62
N VAL A 631 -18.26 1.17 37.39
CA VAL A 631 -17.37 2.31 37.57
C VAL A 631 -17.88 3.11 38.76
N ASN A 632 -17.02 3.32 39.75
CA ASN A 632 -17.40 3.98 41.02
C ASN A 632 -18.72 3.43 41.56
N GLN A 633 -18.83 2.10 41.57
CA GLN A 633 -19.96 1.28 41.98
C GLN A 633 -21.23 1.34 41.10
N LYS A 634 -21.25 2.14 40.05
CA LYS A 634 -22.36 2.23 39.12
C LYS A 634 -22.23 1.18 37.99
N PRO A 635 -23.24 0.36 37.73
CA PRO A 635 -23.23 -0.59 36.63
C PRO A 635 -23.52 0.08 35.27
N GLY A 636 -23.41 -0.69 34.19
CA GLY A 636 -23.71 -0.25 32.82
C GLY A 636 -22.47 0.18 32.02
N TYR A 637 -21.31 -0.27 32.43
CA TYR A 637 -20.05 -0.05 31.74
C TYR A 637 -19.51 -1.36 31.19
N THR A 638 -18.61 -1.29 30.23
CA THR A 638 -17.81 -2.39 29.72
C THR A 638 -16.34 -2.04 29.83
N TYR A 639 -15.51 -3.04 30.12
CA TYR A 639 -14.06 -2.90 30.13
C TYR A 639 -13.41 -3.82 29.09
N THR A 640 -12.28 -3.39 28.58
CA THR A 640 -11.35 -4.22 27.81
C THR A 640 -9.96 -4.05 28.41
N VAL A 641 -9.29 -5.16 28.68
CA VAL A 641 -7.91 -5.20 29.15
C VAL A 641 -7.06 -5.96 28.15
N ASN A 642 -5.88 -5.41 27.83
CA ASN A 642 -4.81 -6.13 27.18
C ASN A 642 -3.61 -6.14 28.13
N ALA A 643 -3.10 -7.34 28.45
CA ALA A 643 -2.01 -7.54 29.38
C ALA A 643 -1.00 -8.53 28.80
N CYS A 644 0.29 -8.19 28.84
CA CYS A 644 1.36 -9.00 28.28
C CYS A 644 2.41 -9.34 29.31
N ASP A 645 2.78 -10.63 29.38
CA ASP A 645 3.88 -11.21 30.10
C ASP A 645 5.14 -11.17 29.22
N ASN A 646 5.86 -10.06 29.26
CA ASN A 646 7.00 -9.84 28.37
C ASN A 646 8.32 -10.39 28.95
N ALA A 647 8.45 -10.54 30.25
CA ALA A 647 9.61 -11.15 30.86
C ALA A 647 9.45 -11.36 32.40
N GLU A 648 10.24 -12.27 32.95
CA GLU A 648 10.38 -12.46 34.39
C GLU A 648 11.68 -11.82 34.95
N PRO A 649 11.62 -11.00 36.02
CA PRO A 649 10.39 -10.44 36.64
C PRO A 649 9.76 -9.38 35.75
N GLY A 650 8.42 -9.26 35.79
CA GLY A 650 7.63 -8.39 34.91
C GLY A 650 7.78 -6.90 35.16
N ALA A 651 8.21 -6.48 36.34
CA ALA A 651 8.42 -5.06 36.66
C ALA A 651 9.37 -4.37 35.67
N GLY A 652 8.90 -3.31 35.02
CA GLY A 652 9.65 -2.57 34.01
C GLY A 652 9.68 -3.22 32.60
N LYS A 653 8.90 -4.31 32.40
CA LYS A 653 8.86 -5.05 31.13
C LYS A 653 7.46 -5.42 30.70
N ASP A 654 6.65 -5.99 31.60
CA ASP A 654 5.27 -6.34 31.31
C ASP A 654 4.42 -5.12 31.04
N THR A 655 3.38 -5.31 30.24
CA THR A 655 2.49 -4.22 29.87
C THR A 655 1.05 -4.51 30.26
N PHE A 656 0.35 -3.45 30.69
CA PHE A 656 -1.06 -3.48 31.02
C PHE A 656 -1.76 -2.29 30.42
N PHE A 657 -2.85 -2.52 29.71
CA PHE A 657 -3.71 -1.49 29.16
C PHE A 657 -5.17 -1.78 29.50
N ILE A 658 -5.90 -0.76 29.89
CA ILE A 658 -7.34 -0.83 30.14
C ILE A 658 -8.08 0.25 29.38
N SER A 659 -9.23 -0.12 28.82
CA SER A 659 -10.22 0.79 28.27
C SER A 659 -11.58 0.48 28.91
N VAL A 660 -12.31 1.53 29.30
CA VAL A 660 -13.63 1.43 29.92
C VAL A 660 -14.59 2.37 29.20
N THR A 661 -15.74 1.85 28.80
CA THR A 661 -16.75 2.62 28.08
C THR A 661 -18.15 2.43 28.70
N GLY A 662 -19.00 3.45 28.59
CA GLY A 662 -20.38 3.43 29.08
C GLY A 662 -21.14 4.68 28.66
N PRO A 663 -22.40 4.86 29.08
CA PRO A 663 -23.19 6.03 28.71
C PRO A 663 -22.48 7.34 29.08
N ASN A 664 -22.09 8.12 28.06
CA ASN A 664 -21.36 9.40 28.21
C ASN A 664 -20.05 9.29 29.01
N PHE A 665 -19.39 8.11 28.95
CA PHE A 665 -18.16 7.84 29.68
C PHE A 665 -17.20 7.03 28.83
N SER A 666 -15.96 7.52 28.73
CA SER A 666 -14.83 6.81 28.15
C SER A 666 -13.59 7.10 28.98
N TYR A 667 -12.84 6.05 29.28
CA TYR A 667 -11.60 6.13 30.03
C TYR A 667 -10.61 5.11 29.47
N SER A 668 -9.35 5.47 29.37
CA SER A 668 -8.27 4.54 29.03
C SER A 668 -7.00 4.92 29.77
N ASN A 669 -6.23 3.91 30.16
CA ASN A 669 -4.92 4.06 30.78
C ASN A 669 -4.08 2.80 30.54
N GLY A 670 -2.75 2.93 30.65
CA GLY A 670 -1.87 1.77 30.56
C GLY A 670 -0.42 2.10 30.27
N GLY A 671 0.36 1.07 30.09
CA GLY A 671 1.79 1.14 29.82
C GLY A 671 2.57 0.01 30.47
N VAL A 672 3.89 0.18 30.54
CA VAL A 672 4.77 -0.76 31.24
C VAL A 672 4.52 -0.69 32.72
N ILE A 673 4.33 -1.84 33.39
CA ILE A 673 4.12 -1.88 34.83
C ILE A 673 5.39 -1.49 35.58
N LYS A 674 5.24 -0.70 36.66
CA LYS A 674 6.38 -0.24 37.48
C LYS A 674 6.80 -1.26 38.52
N SER A 675 5.88 -2.08 38.95
CA SER A 675 6.10 -3.14 39.98
C SER A 675 5.09 -4.26 39.80
N GLY A 676 5.35 -5.41 40.37
CA GLY A 676 4.51 -6.59 40.25
C GLY A 676 4.86 -7.46 39.06
N ASN A 677 3.93 -8.30 38.67
CA ASN A 677 4.11 -9.28 37.60
C ASN A 677 2.78 -9.55 36.89
N ILE A 678 2.87 -9.76 35.60
CA ILE A 678 1.81 -10.36 34.78
C ILE A 678 2.32 -11.72 34.37
N GLN A 679 1.51 -12.77 34.48
CA GLN A 679 1.94 -14.12 34.20
C GLN A 679 0.88 -14.90 33.44
N ILE A 680 1.31 -15.53 32.35
CA ILE A 680 0.53 -16.49 31.57
C ILE A 680 0.80 -17.90 32.12
N HIS A 681 -0.26 -18.57 32.51
CA HIS A 681 -0.24 -19.96 32.97
C HIS A 681 -0.74 -20.84 31.82
N LYS A 682 0.14 -21.65 31.27
CA LYS A 682 -0.16 -22.68 30.25
C LYS A 682 -0.51 -23.98 31.00
N GLN A 683 -1.65 -24.63 30.68
CA GLN A 683 -2.01 -25.95 31.20
C GLN A 683 -1.58 -27.05 30.25
#